data_78a24531bee6e65d6be2d7d133335d00
#
_entry.id   78a24531bee6e65d6be2d7d133335d00
#
_cell.length_a   1.000
_cell.length_b   1.000
_cell.length_c   1.000
_cell.angle_alpha   90.00
_cell.angle_beta   90.00
_cell.angle_gamma   90.00
#
_symmetry.space_group_name_H-M   'P 1'
#
loop_
_entity.id
_entity.type
_entity.pdbx_description
1 polymer ?
#
loop_
_entity_poly.entity_id
_entity_poly.type
_entity_poly.pdbx_seq_one_letter_code
_entity_poly.pdbx_strand_id
1 'polypeptide(L)'
;MSSPENTYCMDNLGFEIEEDTPSKDKNEEPTSSSRTKQKPKIVRKIIQGASTVKLAYNTHSTMIKRLILGLLSAAFLGFLIAACILNLQRALALLIMTCIVVFFTVYELVKKLLGEQIMNFFAPVSSFLQKYSKWFKWTVAFLAVAGLIIWIGVDTSKRPEQLISFGGLCILIFLLFIFSTKPLAVSCRALFVGLGLQFVLGIFIIRTEPGLQAFDWLGTQVQTFLNYTTAGSSFLFGNELINGLFAFQALPIIVFFSSVMSVLYYVGAMQWLILKIAWLMQVSMGTSATETLSVAGNIFVGQTEAPLLIRPYLSEMTKSEIHSVMTGGFATIAGSVLGAYISFGINASNLIAASVMAAPCALALSKLSYPELEESKFKTEEGIKLDKSEEQNVLEAASNGASASVGLIANIAVNLLAFLAILAFLNAALSWFGGMVDYPQLSFQNICSYIFMPIAFIMGAEWNDSFLVAELIGTKLFLNEFVAYQHLAEYKTKRLAGVPEFIDGRKQWISLRAETISTYALCGFANFSSIGITLGGLSAMAPNRKNDFAEVVIRALITGFVTSLVNACVAGILFVPRETLDCISYLNSSSFNGTSANLQNCCQDLFDSVVSTGNQTIVFEGQWLKVNQSYSFFQNCCKLYNNIEPCKQHF
;
A
#
# COMPACT_ATOMS: atom_id res chain seq x y z
N MET A 1 -22.04 48.81 18.69
CA MET A 1 -23.09 48.36 19.63
C MET A 1 -22.81 46.89 19.94
N SER A 2 -22.40 46.73 21.13
CA SER A 2 -22.00 45.62 21.99
C SER A 2 -22.78 44.30 21.87
N SER A 3 -21.99 43.23 22.00
CA SER A 3 -22.32 41.82 22.34
C SER A 3 -23.31 41.61 23.48
N PRO A 4 -23.69 40.33 23.83
CA PRO A 4 -22.75 39.45 24.47
C PRO A 4 -22.82 37.94 24.08
N GLU A 5 -21.69 37.33 24.33
CA GLU A 5 -21.40 35.90 24.39
C GLU A 5 -22.22 35.16 25.45
N ASN A 6 -22.59 33.91 25.15
CA ASN A 6 -22.96 32.93 26.15
C ASN A 6 -22.05 31.70 26.00
N THR A 7 -21.05 31.65 26.86
CA THR A 7 -20.17 30.51 27.10
C THR A 7 -20.83 29.59 28.12
N TYR A 8 -21.17 28.36 27.74
CA TYR A 8 -21.49 27.30 28.69
C TYR A 8 -20.21 26.56 29.05
N CYS A 9 -19.71 26.80 30.27
CA CYS A 9 -18.73 25.96 30.93
C CYS A 9 -19.40 24.68 31.42
N MET A 10 -18.92 23.52 30.99
CA MET A 10 -19.10 22.25 31.71
C MET A 10 -17.86 22.01 32.54
N ASP A 11 -18.01 22.09 33.84
CA ASP A 11 -17.00 21.74 34.83
C ASP A 11 -16.78 20.22 34.83
N ASN A 12 -15.60 19.79 34.37
CA ASN A 12 -15.11 18.44 34.61
C ASN A 12 -14.44 18.40 35.98
N LEU A 13 -15.00 17.57 36.86
CA LEU A 13 -14.42 17.20 38.15
C LEU A 13 -13.07 16.44 37.90
N GLY A 14 -11.99 17.19 37.87
CA GLY A 14 -10.64 16.65 37.93
C GLY A 14 -10.24 16.36 39.36
N PHE A 15 -9.83 15.12 39.62
CA PHE A 15 -9.13 14.78 40.86
C PHE A 15 -7.68 15.24 40.71
N GLU A 16 -7.31 16.37 41.31
CA GLU A 16 -5.94 16.77 41.53
C GLU A 16 -5.32 15.93 42.66
N ILE A 17 -4.19 15.29 42.35
CA ILE A 17 -3.29 14.69 43.33
C ILE A 17 -2.15 15.69 43.51
N GLU A 18 -2.18 16.42 44.64
CA GLU A 18 -1.03 17.25 45.08
C GLU A 18 0.19 16.37 45.38
N GLU A 19 1.28 16.62 44.67
CA GLU A 19 2.63 16.19 45.05
C GLU A 19 3.23 17.20 46.05
N ASP A 20 3.42 16.77 47.30
CA ASP A 20 4.15 17.50 48.33
C ASP A 20 5.64 17.54 48.00
N THR A 21 6.17 18.72 47.67
CA THR A 21 7.58 19.05 47.77
C THR A 21 7.81 19.92 49.00
N PRO A 22 8.81 19.67 49.85
CA PRO A 22 9.04 20.45 51.04
C PRO A 22 9.92 21.69 50.77
N SER A 23 9.35 22.89 50.90
CA SER A 23 10.15 24.10 51.04
C SER A 23 10.08 24.59 52.50
N LYS A 24 11.24 24.90 53.06
CA LYS A 24 11.43 25.55 54.34
C LYS A 24 11.05 27.03 54.27
N ASP A 25 10.23 27.52 55.14
CA ASP A 25 10.56 28.54 56.17
C ASP A 25 9.31 29.14 56.83
N LYS A 26 9.44 29.13 58.21
CA LYS A 26 9.00 30.10 59.24
C LYS A 26 7.54 30.45 59.48
N ASN A 27 7.18 30.04 60.68
CA ASN A 27 6.41 30.76 61.75
C ASN A 27 5.12 31.50 61.32
N GLU A 28 3.99 30.91 61.76
CA GLU A 28 2.93 31.60 62.45
C GLU A 28 1.99 30.58 63.15
N GLU A 29 1.53 30.95 64.34
CA GLU A 29 0.82 30.14 65.32
C GLU A 29 -0.66 29.82 64.94
N PRO A 30 -1.32 28.86 65.62
CA PRO A 30 -2.44 28.13 65.09
C PRO A 30 -3.79 28.67 65.59
N THR A 31 -4.77 28.71 64.70
CA THR A 31 -6.21 28.70 65.14
C THR A 31 -7.05 27.80 64.28
N SER A 32 -7.85 26.97 64.98
CA SER A 32 -9.06 26.23 64.63
C SER A 32 -9.00 24.97 63.77
N SER A 33 -8.98 23.85 64.49
CA SER A 33 -9.84 22.66 64.36
C SER A 33 -10.56 22.43 63.00
N SER A 34 -9.95 21.63 62.09
CA SER A 34 -10.69 20.84 61.12
C SER A 34 -10.58 19.34 61.46
N ARG A 35 -11.67 18.72 61.82
CA ARG A 35 -11.79 17.28 62.06
C ARG A 35 -11.47 16.49 60.79
N THR A 36 -10.28 15.97 60.68
CA THR A 36 -9.90 14.97 59.68
C THR A 36 -10.68 13.70 59.91
N LYS A 37 -11.64 13.36 59.04
CA LYS A 37 -12.36 12.08 59.07
C LYS A 37 -11.33 10.94 58.87
N GLN A 38 -11.01 10.22 59.95
CA GLN A 38 -10.18 9.01 59.89
C GLN A 38 -10.85 7.98 58.95
N LYS A 39 -10.20 7.67 57.82
CA LYS A 39 -10.62 6.57 56.93
C LYS A 39 -10.67 5.26 57.74
N PRO A 40 -11.67 4.38 57.53
CA PRO A 40 -11.80 3.12 58.24
C PRO A 40 -10.53 2.28 58.19
N LYS A 41 -10.19 1.60 59.28
CA LYS A 41 -8.98 0.77 59.40
C LYS A 41 -8.81 -0.25 58.26
N ILE A 42 -9.93 -0.73 57.68
CA ILE A 42 -9.95 -1.67 56.57
C ILE A 42 -9.44 -0.99 55.28
N VAL A 43 -9.89 0.23 54.99
CA VAL A 43 -9.46 1.00 53.80
C VAL A 43 -7.96 1.33 53.89
N ARG A 44 -7.44 1.61 55.08
CA ARG A 44 -6.02 1.87 55.31
C ARG A 44 -5.15 0.61 55.08
N LYS A 45 -5.63 -0.57 55.50
CA LYS A 45 -4.97 -1.86 55.22
C LYS A 45 -5.00 -2.23 53.74
N ILE A 46 -6.10 -1.94 53.01
CA ILE A 46 -6.19 -2.17 51.58
C ILE A 46 -5.24 -1.24 50.80
N ILE A 47 -5.19 0.05 51.19
CA ILE A 47 -4.27 1.03 50.57
C ILE A 47 -2.81 0.67 50.88
N GLN A 48 -2.49 0.25 52.08
CA GLN A 48 -1.13 -0.24 52.43
C GLN A 48 -0.79 -1.53 51.66
N GLY A 49 -1.74 -2.47 51.53
CA GLY A 49 -1.53 -3.66 50.71
C GLY A 49 -1.31 -3.32 49.23
N ALA A 50 -2.10 -2.42 48.69
CA ALA A 50 -1.99 -1.97 47.31
C ALA A 50 -0.65 -1.20 47.07
N SER A 51 -0.22 -0.37 48.03
CA SER A 51 1.09 0.34 47.93
C SER A 51 2.27 -0.62 48.02
N THR A 52 2.19 -1.64 48.86
CA THR A 52 3.25 -2.69 48.96
C THR A 52 3.32 -3.53 47.68
N VAL A 53 2.19 -3.89 47.10
CA VAL A 53 2.12 -4.62 45.80
C VAL A 53 2.65 -3.73 44.68
N LYS A 54 2.28 -2.44 44.65
CA LYS A 54 2.77 -1.47 43.66
C LYS A 54 4.30 -1.26 43.80
N LEU A 55 4.81 -1.21 45.02
CA LEU A 55 6.26 -1.09 45.28
C LEU A 55 7.00 -2.36 44.84
N ALA A 56 6.52 -3.54 45.21
CA ALA A 56 7.06 -4.82 44.77
C ALA A 56 7.01 -4.99 43.25
N TYR A 57 5.88 -4.57 42.62
CA TYR A 57 5.79 -4.56 41.17
C TYR A 57 6.81 -3.62 40.53
N ASN A 58 6.97 -2.41 41.02
CA ASN A 58 7.93 -1.44 40.48
C ASN A 58 9.38 -1.92 40.67
N THR A 59 9.70 -2.57 41.79
CA THR A 59 11.03 -3.12 42.06
C THR A 59 11.37 -4.31 41.16
N HIS A 60 10.36 -5.15 40.83
CA HIS A 60 10.57 -6.35 40.01
C HIS A 60 9.91 -6.27 38.64
N SER A 61 9.49 -5.08 38.20
CA SER A 61 8.73 -4.89 36.94
C SER A 61 9.45 -5.45 35.72
N THR A 62 10.77 -5.31 35.65
CA THR A 62 11.59 -5.88 34.57
C THR A 62 11.64 -7.41 34.59
N MET A 63 11.73 -8.02 35.78
CA MET A 63 11.70 -9.48 35.90
C MET A 63 10.31 -10.04 35.57
N ILE A 64 9.25 -9.42 36.09
CA ILE A 64 7.87 -9.83 35.82
C ILE A 64 7.56 -9.71 34.33
N LYS A 65 7.92 -8.61 33.68
CA LYS A 65 7.76 -8.43 32.22
C LYS A 65 8.51 -9.50 31.41
N ARG A 66 9.76 -9.81 31.80
CA ARG A 66 10.53 -10.87 31.13
C ARG A 66 9.92 -12.25 31.33
N LEU A 67 9.40 -12.54 32.52
CA LEU A 67 8.76 -13.82 32.84
C LEU A 67 7.44 -13.99 32.07
N ILE A 68 6.61 -12.96 32.02
CA ILE A 68 5.37 -12.94 31.21
C ILE A 68 5.70 -13.11 29.73
N LEU A 69 6.69 -12.38 29.22
CA LEU A 69 7.12 -12.51 27.82
C LEU A 69 7.65 -13.92 27.51
N GLY A 70 8.45 -14.50 28.43
CA GLY A 70 8.94 -15.85 28.29
C GLY A 70 7.80 -16.90 28.26
N LEU A 71 6.81 -16.73 29.13
CA LEU A 71 5.64 -17.62 29.19
C LEU A 71 4.78 -17.51 27.92
N LEU A 72 4.54 -16.29 27.43
CA LEU A 72 3.83 -16.05 26.18
C LEU A 72 4.59 -16.62 24.98
N SER A 73 5.92 -16.46 24.94
CA SER A 73 6.77 -17.03 23.88
C SER A 73 6.75 -18.55 23.91
N ALA A 74 6.81 -19.18 25.09
CA ALA A 74 6.72 -20.63 25.23
C ALA A 74 5.35 -21.16 24.81
N ALA A 75 4.26 -20.49 25.18
CA ALA A 75 2.90 -20.84 24.77
C ALA A 75 2.73 -20.72 23.24
N PHE A 76 3.25 -19.64 22.64
CA PHE A 76 3.23 -19.46 21.19
C PHE A 76 4.05 -20.53 20.47
N LEU A 77 5.22 -20.89 20.98
CA LEU A 77 6.05 -21.93 20.40
C LEU A 77 5.35 -23.31 20.47
N GLY A 78 4.71 -23.62 21.61
CA GLY A 78 3.89 -24.82 21.75
C GLY A 78 2.72 -24.87 20.75
N PHE A 79 2.03 -23.73 20.58
CA PHE A 79 0.98 -23.61 19.57
C PHE A 79 1.50 -23.79 18.14
N LEU A 80 2.65 -23.18 17.79
CA LEU A 80 3.27 -23.31 16.47
C LEU A 80 3.65 -24.76 16.17
N ILE A 81 4.26 -25.46 17.14
CA ILE A 81 4.64 -26.88 17.00
C ILE A 81 3.38 -27.73 16.80
N ALA A 82 2.34 -27.54 17.60
CA ALA A 82 1.09 -28.26 17.47
C ALA A 82 0.42 -28.02 16.10
N ALA A 83 0.40 -26.75 15.62
CA ALA A 83 -0.14 -26.41 14.31
C ALA A 83 0.64 -27.08 13.16
N CYS A 84 1.97 -27.14 13.24
CA CYS A 84 2.82 -27.80 12.25
C CYS A 84 2.62 -29.33 12.24
N ILE A 85 2.40 -29.96 13.40
CA ILE A 85 2.13 -31.40 13.51
C ILE A 85 0.76 -31.75 12.93
N LEU A 86 -0.26 -30.93 13.20
CA LEU A 86 -1.62 -31.18 12.73
C LEU A 86 -1.76 -31.01 11.21
N ASN A 87 -1.24 -29.94 10.63
CA ASN A 87 -1.26 -29.70 9.19
C ASN A 87 -0.19 -28.68 8.79
N LEU A 88 0.90 -29.17 8.21
CA LEU A 88 2.04 -28.33 7.82
C LEU A 88 1.67 -27.32 6.72
N GLN A 89 0.84 -27.67 5.74
CA GLN A 89 0.45 -26.76 4.67
C GLN A 89 -0.35 -25.56 5.21
N ARG A 90 -1.26 -25.81 6.16
CA ARG A 90 -2.05 -24.78 6.82
C ARG A 90 -1.20 -23.89 7.73
N ALA A 91 -0.20 -24.47 8.39
CA ALA A 91 0.71 -23.77 9.30
C ALA A 91 1.86 -23.05 8.59
N LEU A 92 2.08 -23.30 7.28
CA LEU A 92 3.24 -22.82 6.53
C LEU A 92 3.38 -21.28 6.59
N ALA A 93 2.29 -20.55 6.43
CA ALA A 93 2.27 -19.09 6.51
C ALA A 93 2.71 -18.59 7.90
N LEU A 94 2.17 -19.17 8.97
CA LEU A 94 2.54 -18.84 10.35
C LEU A 94 4.01 -19.17 10.62
N LEU A 95 4.49 -20.30 10.11
CA LEU A 95 5.89 -20.73 10.22
C LEU A 95 6.82 -19.73 9.53
N ILE A 96 6.54 -19.35 8.28
CA ILE A 96 7.35 -18.39 7.52
C ILE A 96 7.39 -17.04 8.25
N MET A 97 6.25 -16.50 8.67
CA MET A 97 6.17 -15.24 9.41
C MET A 97 6.99 -15.30 10.70
N THR A 98 6.89 -16.40 11.43
CA THR A 98 7.67 -16.60 12.66
C THR A 98 9.17 -16.68 12.37
N CYS A 99 9.58 -17.41 11.33
CA CYS A 99 10.97 -17.50 10.91
C CYS A 99 11.54 -16.12 10.52
N ILE A 100 10.78 -15.29 9.82
CA ILE A 100 11.18 -13.92 9.45
C ILE A 100 11.41 -13.07 10.72
N VAL A 101 10.47 -13.08 11.66
CA VAL A 101 10.58 -12.32 12.92
C VAL A 101 11.79 -12.80 13.73
N VAL A 102 11.97 -14.12 13.86
CA VAL A 102 13.11 -14.71 14.58
C VAL A 102 14.42 -14.33 13.89
N PHE A 103 14.50 -14.42 12.57
CA PHE A 103 15.69 -14.05 11.80
C PHE A 103 16.10 -12.61 12.08
N PHE A 104 15.18 -11.65 11.98
CA PHE A 104 15.49 -10.25 12.25
C PHE A 104 15.84 -10.00 13.72
N THR A 105 15.18 -10.67 14.65
CA THR A 105 15.49 -10.55 16.09
C THR A 105 16.90 -11.09 16.40
N VAL A 106 17.25 -12.24 15.84
CA VAL A 106 18.59 -12.83 15.96
C VAL A 106 19.63 -11.94 15.29
N TYR A 107 19.34 -11.42 14.10
CA TYR A 107 20.22 -10.48 13.40
C TYR A 107 20.53 -9.23 14.25
N GLU A 108 19.52 -8.62 14.86
CA GLU A 108 19.73 -7.47 15.75
C GLU A 108 20.54 -7.83 17.01
N LEU A 109 20.27 -9.00 17.58
CA LEU A 109 21.02 -9.50 18.72
C LEU A 109 22.49 -9.76 18.37
N VAL A 110 22.75 -10.42 17.24
CA VAL A 110 24.09 -10.68 16.72
C VAL A 110 24.82 -9.37 16.42
N LYS A 111 24.15 -8.41 15.77
CA LYS A 111 24.70 -7.07 15.52
C LYS A 111 25.08 -6.35 16.80
N LYS A 112 24.25 -6.46 17.85
CA LYS A 112 24.51 -5.82 19.14
C LYS A 112 25.62 -6.49 19.94
N LEU A 113 25.73 -7.83 19.90
CA LEU A 113 26.69 -8.60 20.68
C LEU A 113 28.03 -8.77 19.98
N LEU A 114 28.03 -8.98 18.68
CA LEU A 114 29.20 -9.38 17.90
C LEU A 114 29.55 -8.36 16.79
N GLY A 115 28.82 -7.24 16.70
CA GLY A 115 28.97 -6.27 15.61
C GLY A 115 30.40 -5.75 15.44
N GLU A 116 31.08 -5.40 16.54
CA GLU A 116 32.47 -4.95 16.50
C GLU A 116 33.44 -6.07 16.08
N GLN A 117 33.23 -7.29 16.55
CA GLN A 117 34.07 -8.44 16.20
C GLN A 117 33.86 -8.85 14.73
N ILE A 118 32.60 -8.84 14.24
CA ILE A 118 32.28 -9.11 12.85
C ILE A 118 32.88 -8.01 11.94
N MET A 119 32.77 -6.75 12.34
CA MET A 119 33.34 -5.62 11.59
C MET A 119 34.86 -5.73 11.49
N ASN A 120 35.53 -6.08 12.58
CA ASN A 120 36.97 -6.30 12.60
C ASN A 120 37.40 -7.54 11.78
N PHE A 121 36.63 -8.61 11.82
CA PHE A 121 36.88 -9.80 11.00
C PHE A 121 36.75 -9.51 9.49
N PHE A 122 35.77 -8.70 9.09
CA PHE A 122 35.57 -8.30 7.71
C PHE A 122 36.38 -7.05 7.29
N ALA A 123 37.09 -6.40 8.21
CA ALA A 123 37.90 -5.23 7.91
C ALA A 123 38.91 -5.45 6.76
N PRO A 124 39.66 -6.59 6.67
CA PRO A 124 40.57 -6.83 5.54
C PRO A 124 39.80 -7.04 4.23
N VAL A 125 38.63 -7.66 4.27
CA VAL A 125 37.78 -7.84 3.07
C VAL A 125 37.19 -6.49 2.63
N SER A 126 36.74 -5.67 3.58
CA SER A 126 36.20 -4.34 3.28
C SER A 126 37.28 -3.41 2.70
N SER A 127 38.52 -3.44 3.22
CA SER A 127 39.63 -2.67 2.68
C SER A 127 40.05 -3.15 1.28
N PHE A 128 40.03 -4.46 1.03
CA PHE A 128 40.26 -5.02 -0.30
C PHE A 128 39.16 -4.60 -1.27
N LEU A 129 37.91 -4.73 -0.90
CA LEU A 129 36.76 -4.29 -1.71
C LEU A 129 36.78 -2.77 -1.93
N GLN A 130 37.21 -1.98 -0.95
CA GLN A 130 37.33 -0.53 -1.06
C GLN A 130 38.46 -0.15 -2.03
N LYS A 131 39.59 -0.87 -2.04
CA LYS A 131 40.73 -0.67 -2.97
C LYS A 131 40.31 -0.97 -4.41
N TYR A 132 39.53 -2.01 -4.65
CA TYR A 132 39.04 -2.39 -5.97
C TYR A 132 37.60 -1.92 -6.28
N SER A 133 37.02 -1.10 -5.41
CA SER A 133 35.62 -0.66 -5.43
C SER A 133 35.20 -0.08 -6.78
N LYS A 134 36.06 0.71 -7.44
CA LYS A 134 35.74 1.28 -8.77
C LYS A 134 35.61 0.18 -9.83
N TRP A 135 36.59 -0.71 -9.91
CA TRP A 135 36.58 -1.82 -10.88
C TRP A 135 35.42 -2.79 -10.60
N PHE A 136 35.20 -3.14 -9.34
CA PHE A 136 34.11 -4.02 -8.95
C PHE A 136 32.75 -3.43 -9.31
N LYS A 137 32.52 -2.15 -9.02
CA LYS A 137 31.28 -1.45 -9.37
C LYS A 137 31.05 -1.44 -10.89
N TRP A 138 32.09 -1.15 -11.69
CA TRP A 138 31.99 -1.17 -13.16
C TRP A 138 31.75 -2.58 -13.70
N THR A 139 32.40 -3.59 -13.13
CA THR A 139 32.20 -4.98 -13.54
C THR A 139 30.79 -5.45 -13.24
N VAL A 140 30.28 -5.18 -12.01
CA VAL A 140 28.89 -5.51 -11.65
C VAL A 140 27.89 -4.75 -12.53
N ALA A 141 28.12 -3.47 -12.79
CA ALA A 141 27.27 -2.69 -13.68
C ALA A 141 27.27 -3.26 -15.11
N PHE A 142 28.44 -3.61 -15.64
CA PHE A 142 28.56 -4.23 -16.95
C PHE A 142 27.84 -5.58 -17.02
N LEU A 143 28.03 -6.45 -16.03
CA LEU A 143 27.35 -7.75 -15.95
C LEU A 143 25.83 -7.59 -15.82
N ALA A 144 25.36 -6.61 -15.06
CA ALA A 144 23.95 -6.31 -14.92
C ALA A 144 23.34 -5.83 -16.24
N VAL A 145 24.02 -4.91 -16.94
CA VAL A 145 23.59 -4.40 -18.26
C VAL A 145 23.64 -5.52 -19.32
N ALA A 146 24.72 -6.31 -19.35
CA ALA A 146 24.85 -7.44 -20.28
C ALA A 146 23.76 -8.50 -20.01
N GLY A 147 23.52 -8.84 -18.73
CA GLY A 147 22.46 -9.75 -18.34
C GLY A 147 21.07 -9.24 -18.74
N LEU A 148 20.81 -7.95 -18.55
CA LEU A 148 19.56 -7.32 -18.97
C LEU A 148 19.38 -7.36 -20.50
N ILE A 149 20.43 -7.06 -21.27
CA ILE A 149 20.38 -7.10 -22.75
C ILE A 149 20.13 -8.53 -23.23
N ILE A 150 20.85 -9.51 -22.68
CA ILE A 150 20.67 -10.92 -23.03
C ILE A 150 19.24 -11.37 -22.68
N TRP A 151 18.77 -11.02 -21.48
CA TRP A 151 17.43 -11.40 -21.03
C TRP A 151 16.36 -10.78 -21.92
N ILE A 152 16.44 -9.47 -22.20
CA ILE A 152 15.53 -8.79 -23.13
C ILE A 152 15.60 -9.47 -24.51
N GLY A 153 16.78 -9.71 -25.06
CA GLY A 153 16.93 -10.35 -26.37
C GLY A 153 16.30 -11.74 -26.45
N VAL A 154 16.44 -12.56 -25.42
CA VAL A 154 15.88 -13.92 -25.36
C VAL A 154 14.36 -13.89 -25.13
N ASP A 155 13.87 -13.03 -24.24
CA ASP A 155 12.45 -12.95 -23.89
C ASP A 155 11.63 -12.27 -25.00
N THR A 156 12.12 -11.15 -25.55
CA THR A 156 11.43 -10.40 -26.61
C THR A 156 11.46 -11.10 -27.97
N SER A 157 12.40 -12.04 -28.21
CA SER A 157 12.34 -12.88 -29.42
C SER A 157 11.03 -13.67 -29.50
N LYS A 158 10.43 -13.97 -28.34
CA LYS A 158 9.14 -14.66 -28.24
C LYS A 158 7.93 -13.71 -28.21
N ARG A 159 8.13 -12.44 -27.85
CA ARG A 159 7.05 -11.47 -27.60
C ARG A 159 7.51 -10.03 -27.92
N PRO A 160 7.48 -9.65 -29.20
CA PRO A 160 8.00 -8.35 -29.65
C PRO A 160 7.27 -7.14 -29.03
N GLU A 161 6.06 -7.31 -28.54
CA GLU A 161 5.26 -6.26 -27.87
C GLU A 161 5.93 -5.69 -26.61
N GLN A 162 6.79 -6.48 -25.95
CA GLN A 162 7.54 -6.04 -24.77
C GLN A 162 8.57 -4.95 -25.11
N LEU A 163 9.08 -4.92 -26.36
CA LEU A 163 9.98 -3.88 -26.82
C LEU A 163 9.33 -2.50 -26.84
N ILE A 164 8.03 -2.42 -27.10
CA ILE A 164 7.29 -1.15 -27.07
C ILE A 164 7.32 -0.58 -25.65
N SER A 165 7.01 -1.42 -24.64
CA SER A 165 7.08 -1.01 -23.23
C SER A 165 8.50 -0.61 -22.81
N PHE A 166 9.53 -1.31 -23.29
CA PHE A 166 10.93 -0.95 -23.02
C PHE A 166 11.30 0.37 -23.70
N GLY A 167 10.90 0.58 -24.94
CA GLY A 167 11.05 1.86 -25.63
C GLY A 167 10.37 3.00 -24.88
N GLY A 168 9.14 2.77 -24.40
CA GLY A 168 8.39 3.73 -23.58
C GLY A 168 9.10 4.09 -22.27
N LEU A 169 9.66 3.09 -21.57
CA LEU A 169 10.49 3.29 -20.39
C LEU A 169 11.66 4.24 -20.70
N CYS A 170 12.40 3.98 -21.78
CA CYS A 170 13.54 4.81 -22.18
C CYS A 170 13.10 6.24 -22.55
N ILE A 171 11.99 6.39 -23.29
CA ILE A 171 11.45 7.69 -23.70
C ILE A 171 11.03 8.51 -22.47
N LEU A 172 10.30 7.92 -21.53
CA LEU A 172 9.83 8.62 -20.33
C LEU A 172 10.99 9.09 -19.44
N ILE A 173 12.01 8.24 -19.24
CA ILE A 173 13.22 8.61 -18.49
C ILE A 173 13.99 9.71 -19.22
N PHE A 174 14.14 9.62 -20.54
CA PHE A 174 14.84 10.61 -21.34
C PHE A 174 14.14 11.96 -21.34
N LEU A 175 12.81 11.98 -21.46
CA LEU A 175 12.02 13.21 -21.34
C LEU A 175 12.21 13.85 -19.96
N LEU A 176 12.14 13.05 -18.88
CA LEU A 176 12.34 13.58 -17.54
C LEU A 176 13.77 14.11 -17.33
N PHE A 177 14.78 13.50 -17.98
CA PHE A 177 16.15 13.97 -17.97
C PHE A 177 16.31 15.33 -18.68
N ILE A 178 15.68 15.51 -19.85
CA ILE A 178 15.69 16.80 -20.58
C ILE A 178 15.07 17.91 -19.75
N PHE A 179 13.95 17.61 -19.08
CA PHE A 179 13.24 18.58 -18.25
C PHE A 179 13.77 18.67 -16.81
N SER A 180 14.89 18.02 -16.48
CA SER A 180 15.54 18.12 -15.18
C SER A 180 16.01 19.55 -14.90
N THR A 181 15.97 19.96 -13.63
CA THR A 181 16.46 21.29 -13.22
C THR A 181 17.94 21.48 -13.50
N LYS A 182 18.76 20.44 -13.29
CA LYS A 182 20.21 20.42 -13.58
C LYS A 182 20.65 19.02 -14.05
N PRO A 183 20.50 18.69 -15.33
CA PRO A 183 20.77 17.33 -15.85
C PRO A 183 22.18 16.79 -15.57
N LEU A 184 23.17 17.68 -15.50
CA LEU A 184 24.58 17.31 -15.26
C LEU A 184 24.88 16.98 -13.78
N ALA A 185 23.99 17.34 -12.85
CA ALA A 185 24.15 17.08 -11.42
C ALA A 185 23.43 15.81 -10.95
N VAL A 186 22.83 15.06 -11.88
CA VAL A 186 22.05 13.85 -11.55
C VAL A 186 22.95 12.76 -10.96
N SER A 187 22.53 12.21 -9.81
CA SER A 187 23.19 11.07 -9.20
C SER A 187 22.89 9.78 -9.95
N CYS A 188 23.85 9.32 -10.77
CA CYS A 188 23.75 8.06 -11.49
C CYS A 188 23.48 6.86 -10.55
N ARG A 189 24.04 6.89 -9.33
CA ARG A 189 23.81 5.82 -8.35
C ARG A 189 22.34 5.74 -7.94
N ALA A 190 21.73 6.85 -7.55
CA ALA A 190 20.33 6.87 -7.12
C ALA A 190 19.40 6.44 -8.26
N LEU A 191 19.67 6.92 -9.49
CA LEU A 191 18.87 6.60 -10.67
C LEU A 191 18.95 5.12 -11.04
N PHE A 192 20.15 4.61 -11.33
CA PHE A 192 20.29 3.24 -11.85
C PHE A 192 20.01 2.18 -10.79
N VAL A 193 20.38 2.42 -9.53
CA VAL A 193 20.08 1.48 -8.45
C VAL A 193 18.58 1.47 -8.13
N GLY A 194 17.90 2.64 -8.12
CA GLY A 194 16.47 2.70 -7.85
C GLY A 194 15.64 2.03 -8.96
N LEU A 195 15.94 2.31 -10.24
CA LEU A 195 15.31 1.62 -11.37
C LEU A 195 15.66 0.13 -11.40
N GLY A 196 16.91 -0.23 -11.08
CA GLY A 196 17.34 -1.62 -10.96
C GLY A 196 16.59 -2.36 -9.85
N LEU A 197 16.40 -1.74 -8.69
CA LEU A 197 15.66 -2.31 -7.58
C LEU A 197 14.17 -2.50 -7.94
N GLN A 198 13.55 -1.50 -8.60
CA GLN A 198 12.20 -1.63 -9.15
C GLN A 198 12.09 -2.82 -10.10
N PHE A 199 13.03 -2.96 -11.04
CA PHE A 199 13.01 -4.02 -12.03
C PHE A 199 13.23 -5.40 -11.42
N VAL A 200 14.16 -5.54 -10.46
CA VAL A 200 14.39 -6.79 -9.72
C VAL A 200 13.16 -7.19 -8.90
N LEU A 201 12.53 -6.23 -8.21
CA LEU A 201 11.27 -6.48 -7.51
C LEU A 201 10.18 -6.91 -8.50
N GLY A 202 10.09 -6.26 -9.65
CA GLY A 202 9.15 -6.62 -10.71
C GLY A 202 9.38 -8.04 -11.24
N ILE A 203 10.63 -8.43 -11.53
CA ILE A 203 10.97 -9.81 -11.93
C ILE A 203 10.53 -10.78 -10.84
N PHE A 204 10.88 -10.52 -9.59
CA PHE A 204 10.51 -11.39 -8.48
C PHE A 204 8.99 -11.57 -8.39
N ILE A 205 8.23 -10.48 -8.40
CA ILE A 205 6.78 -10.51 -8.18
C ILE A 205 6.03 -11.06 -9.41
N ILE A 206 6.40 -10.63 -10.63
CA ILE A 206 5.61 -10.92 -11.84
C ILE A 206 6.08 -12.18 -12.55
N ARG A 207 7.40 -12.51 -12.50
CA ARG A 207 8.01 -13.59 -13.29
C ARG A 207 8.33 -14.84 -12.52
N THR A 208 8.68 -14.73 -11.22
CA THR A 208 9.06 -15.92 -10.45
C THR A 208 7.84 -16.55 -9.80
N GLU A 209 7.76 -17.88 -9.86
CA GLU A 209 6.66 -18.62 -9.23
C GLU A 209 6.55 -18.37 -7.72
N PRO A 210 7.67 -18.38 -6.92
CA PRO A 210 7.59 -18.06 -5.49
C PRO A 210 7.12 -16.65 -5.18
N GLY A 211 7.57 -15.67 -5.99
CA GLY A 211 7.17 -14.28 -5.81
C GLY A 211 5.70 -14.08 -6.10
N LEU A 212 5.21 -14.69 -7.16
CA LEU A 212 3.81 -14.65 -7.53
C LEU A 212 2.94 -15.24 -6.44
N GLN A 213 3.22 -16.49 -6.04
CA GLN A 213 2.44 -17.18 -4.99
C GLN A 213 2.44 -16.38 -3.68
N ALA A 214 3.59 -15.76 -3.33
CA ALA A 214 3.68 -14.92 -2.14
C ALA A 214 2.79 -13.68 -2.24
N PHE A 215 2.78 -13.00 -3.40
CA PHE A 215 1.96 -11.79 -3.59
C PHE A 215 0.49 -12.11 -3.80
N ASP A 216 0.14 -13.22 -4.44
CA ASP A 216 -1.24 -13.70 -4.56
C ASP A 216 -1.80 -14.09 -3.19
N TRP A 217 -1.00 -14.82 -2.39
CA TRP A 217 -1.36 -15.12 -1.00
C TRP A 217 -1.54 -13.83 -0.18
N LEU A 218 -0.59 -12.88 -0.27
CA LEU A 218 -0.68 -11.60 0.42
C LEU A 218 -1.93 -10.81 -0.01
N GLY A 219 -2.20 -10.75 -1.31
CA GLY A 219 -3.40 -10.11 -1.87
C GLY A 219 -4.68 -10.73 -1.33
N THR A 220 -4.76 -12.06 -1.27
CA THR A 220 -5.89 -12.80 -0.70
C THR A 220 -6.05 -12.51 0.79
N GLN A 221 -4.94 -12.47 1.57
CA GLN A 221 -5.01 -12.13 2.99
C GLN A 221 -5.49 -10.69 3.21
N VAL A 222 -5.00 -9.74 2.42
CA VAL A 222 -5.45 -8.34 2.48
C VAL A 222 -6.93 -8.25 2.13
N GLN A 223 -7.38 -8.92 1.07
CA GLN A 223 -8.79 -8.94 0.70
C GLN A 223 -9.67 -9.55 1.80
N THR A 224 -9.26 -10.70 2.36
CA THR A 224 -9.96 -11.34 3.48
C THR A 224 -10.03 -10.43 4.70
N PHE A 225 -8.91 -9.77 5.03
CA PHE A 225 -8.85 -8.81 6.12
C PHE A 225 -9.83 -7.64 5.90
N LEU A 226 -9.86 -7.09 4.69
CA LEU A 226 -10.75 -5.97 4.36
C LEU A 226 -12.23 -6.38 4.37
N ASN A 227 -12.54 -7.63 4.02
CA ASN A 227 -13.90 -8.16 4.05
C ASN A 227 -14.50 -8.19 5.47
N TYR A 228 -13.69 -8.22 6.54
CA TYR A 228 -14.21 -8.10 7.90
C TYR A 228 -14.93 -6.77 8.16
N THR A 229 -14.67 -5.74 7.36
CA THR A 229 -15.41 -4.48 7.42
C THR A 229 -16.90 -4.67 7.19
N THR A 230 -17.27 -5.67 6.36
CA THR A 230 -18.68 -5.97 6.04
C THR A 230 -19.50 -6.23 7.30
N ALA A 231 -18.91 -6.84 8.34
CA ALA A 231 -19.62 -7.07 9.61
C ALA A 231 -20.05 -5.77 10.28
N GLY A 232 -19.17 -4.75 10.31
CA GLY A 232 -19.51 -3.43 10.85
C GLY A 232 -20.46 -2.65 9.94
N SER A 233 -20.23 -2.69 8.63
CA SER A 233 -21.04 -1.99 7.64
C SER A 233 -22.47 -2.54 7.59
N SER A 234 -22.64 -3.87 7.61
CA SER A 234 -23.97 -4.51 7.61
C SER A 234 -24.78 -4.19 8.88
N PHE A 235 -24.09 -4.05 10.02
CA PHE A 235 -24.74 -3.63 11.26
C PHE A 235 -25.23 -2.18 11.19
N LEU A 236 -24.44 -1.27 10.61
CA LEU A 236 -24.77 0.17 10.56
C LEU A 236 -25.75 0.51 9.44
N PHE A 237 -25.58 -0.06 8.26
CA PHE A 237 -26.25 0.37 7.03
C PHE A 237 -27.23 -0.67 6.46
N GLY A 238 -27.15 -1.92 6.93
CA GLY A 238 -27.93 -3.02 6.36
C GLY A 238 -27.33 -3.56 5.06
N ASN A 239 -27.66 -4.81 4.71
CA ASN A 239 -27.06 -5.49 3.56
C ASN A 239 -27.48 -4.92 2.20
N GLU A 240 -28.68 -4.34 2.10
CA GLU A 240 -29.19 -3.79 0.84
C GLU A 240 -28.37 -2.57 0.38
N LEU A 241 -28.05 -1.64 1.30
CA LEU A 241 -27.28 -0.44 0.97
C LEU A 241 -25.81 -0.78 0.63
N ILE A 242 -25.24 -1.75 1.30
CA ILE A 242 -23.86 -2.17 1.05
C ILE A 242 -23.70 -2.78 -0.34
N ASN A 243 -24.65 -3.62 -0.75
CA ASN A 243 -24.59 -4.29 -2.06
C ASN A 243 -25.01 -3.37 -3.22
N GLY A 244 -25.72 -2.28 -2.93
CA GLY A 244 -26.27 -1.39 -3.97
C GLY A 244 -25.51 -0.09 -4.18
N LEU A 245 -24.75 0.40 -3.18
CA LEU A 245 -24.15 1.73 -3.21
C LEU A 245 -22.65 1.70 -2.84
N PHE A 246 -21.82 2.16 -3.77
CA PHE A 246 -20.36 2.27 -3.62
C PHE A 246 -19.92 2.94 -2.30
N ALA A 247 -20.59 4.03 -1.90
CA ALA A 247 -20.23 4.76 -0.70
C ALA A 247 -20.29 3.89 0.58
N PHE A 248 -21.28 3.01 0.67
CA PHE A 248 -21.45 2.12 1.82
C PHE A 248 -20.63 0.83 1.74
N GLN A 249 -20.14 0.49 0.56
CA GLN A 249 -19.24 -0.65 0.35
C GLN A 249 -17.78 -0.27 0.59
N ALA A 250 -17.30 0.82 -0.03
CA ALA A 250 -15.88 1.15 -0.09
C ALA A 250 -15.40 2.07 1.04
N LEU A 251 -16.19 3.07 1.44
CA LEU A 251 -15.75 4.06 2.44
C LEU A 251 -15.56 3.48 3.84
N PRO A 252 -16.38 2.55 4.34
CA PRO A 252 -16.15 1.92 5.65
C PRO A 252 -14.84 1.12 5.72
N ILE A 253 -14.34 0.61 4.60
CA ILE A 253 -13.04 -0.09 4.54
C ILE A 253 -11.92 0.85 5.00
N ILE A 254 -11.99 2.13 4.62
CA ILE A 254 -11.00 3.15 5.01
C ILE A 254 -10.99 3.34 6.53
N VAL A 255 -12.17 3.35 7.18
CA VAL A 255 -12.29 3.47 8.65
C VAL A 255 -11.60 2.31 9.35
N PHE A 256 -11.94 1.09 8.94
CA PHE A 256 -11.40 -0.12 9.55
C PHE A 256 -9.88 -0.21 9.36
N PHE A 257 -9.41 0.02 8.13
CA PHE A 257 -7.98 -0.01 7.83
C PHE A 257 -7.21 1.05 8.64
N SER A 258 -7.71 2.29 8.69
CA SER A 258 -7.08 3.38 9.44
C SER A 258 -7.00 3.07 10.94
N SER A 259 -8.06 2.49 11.51
CA SER A 259 -8.09 2.05 12.90
C SER A 259 -7.00 1.01 13.18
N VAL A 260 -6.88 -0.03 12.33
CA VAL A 260 -5.86 -1.07 12.49
C VAL A 260 -4.45 -0.53 12.28
N MET A 261 -4.26 0.36 11.31
CA MET A 261 -2.96 1.00 11.08
C MET A 261 -2.51 1.82 12.29
N SER A 262 -3.41 2.58 12.93
CA SER A 262 -3.09 3.29 14.18
C SER A 262 -2.66 2.34 15.30
N VAL A 263 -3.32 1.20 15.43
CA VAL A 263 -2.90 0.15 16.38
C VAL A 263 -1.51 -0.37 16.06
N LEU A 264 -1.21 -0.66 14.79
CA LEU A 264 0.11 -1.14 14.37
C LEU A 264 1.21 -0.08 14.59
N TYR A 265 0.87 1.21 14.44
CA TYR A 265 1.75 2.32 14.80
C TYR A 265 1.99 2.38 16.31
N TYR A 266 0.93 2.29 17.12
CA TYR A 266 1.03 2.28 18.58
C TYR A 266 1.93 1.15 19.10
N VAL A 267 1.79 -0.05 18.55
CA VAL A 267 2.62 -1.23 18.89
C VAL A 267 4.06 -1.09 18.37
N GLY A 268 4.31 -0.20 17.44
CA GLY A 268 5.63 0.01 16.81
C GLY A 268 5.96 -0.93 15.65
N ALA A 269 5.03 -1.79 15.25
CA ALA A 269 5.24 -2.76 14.18
C ALA A 269 5.43 -2.08 12.81
N MET A 270 4.63 -1.03 12.53
CA MET A 270 4.74 -0.28 11.28
C MET A 270 6.04 0.51 11.20
N GLN A 271 6.42 1.21 12.27
CA GLN A 271 7.69 1.94 12.30
C GLN A 271 8.87 1.00 12.07
N TRP A 272 8.85 -0.17 12.70
CA TRP A 272 9.90 -1.18 12.52
C TRP A 272 9.98 -1.64 11.06
N LEU A 273 8.85 -1.95 10.43
CA LEU A 273 8.80 -2.41 9.04
C LEU A 273 9.30 -1.33 8.06
N ILE A 274 8.78 -0.10 8.22
CA ILE A 274 9.16 1.04 7.37
C ILE A 274 10.65 1.34 7.51
N LEU A 275 11.22 1.32 8.72
CA LEU A 275 12.65 1.53 8.96
C LEU A 275 13.51 0.48 8.24
N LYS A 276 13.11 -0.80 8.23
CA LYS A 276 13.88 -1.85 7.53
C LYS A 276 13.88 -1.65 6.01
N ILE A 277 12.73 -1.29 5.45
CA ILE A 277 12.63 -1.00 4.01
C ILE A 277 13.42 0.27 3.67
N ALA A 278 13.27 1.34 4.47
CA ALA A 278 14.01 2.58 4.29
C ALA A 278 15.52 2.36 4.36
N TRP A 279 16.00 1.60 5.34
CA TRP A 279 17.41 1.24 5.45
C TRP A 279 17.95 0.54 4.19
N LEU A 280 17.21 -0.45 3.68
CA LEU A 280 17.59 -1.18 2.46
C LEU A 280 17.70 -0.23 1.27
N MET A 281 16.70 0.64 1.08
CA MET A 281 16.67 1.62 0.00
C MET A 281 17.77 2.67 0.15
N GLN A 282 17.98 3.20 1.35
CA GLN A 282 19.00 4.21 1.63
C GLN A 282 20.42 3.68 1.35
N VAL A 283 20.76 2.52 1.88
CA VAL A 283 22.09 1.91 1.70
C VAL A 283 22.37 1.59 0.23
N SER A 284 21.36 1.12 -0.48
CA SER A 284 21.52 0.79 -1.91
C SER A 284 21.62 2.04 -2.79
N MET A 285 20.68 2.97 -2.66
CA MET A 285 20.55 4.15 -3.53
C MET A 285 21.49 5.30 -3.11
N GLY A 286 21.82 5.42 -1.82
CA GLY A 286 22.62 6.51 -1.27
C GLY A 286 21.86 7.83 -1.14
N THR A 287 20.57 7.78 -0.95
CA THR A 287 19.66 8.89 -0.67
C THR A 287 19.70 9.28 0.81
N SER A 288 19.13 10.42 1.21
CA SER A 288 19.06 10.80 2.61
C SER A 288 18.07 9.93 3.39
N ALA A 289 18.28 9.84 4.71
CA ALA A 289 17.45 8.97 5.55
C ALA A 289 16.01 9.48 5.66
N THR A 290 15.80 10.81 5.73
CA THR A 290 14.48 11.43 5.87
C THR A 290 13.60 11.22 4.63
N GLU A 291 14.11 11.53 3.43
CA GLU A 291 13.33 11.33 2.20
C GLU A 291 13.04 9.86 1.96
N THR A 292 14.02 8.98 2.21
CA THR A 292 13.86 7.54 2.02
C THR A 292 12.85 6.95 2.99
N LEU A 293 12.85 7.41 4.25
CA LEU A 293 11.89 6.98 5.27
C LEU A 293 10.46 7.36 4.89
N SER A 294 10.25 8.60 4.42
CA SER A 294 8.93 9.04 3.96
C SER A 294 8.45 8.24 2.75
N VAL A 295 9.32 8.04 1.74
CA VAL A 295 8.94 7.28 0.53
C VAL A 295 8.70 5.80 0.84
N ALA A 296 9.47 5.18 1.73
CA ALA A 296 9.20 3.83 2.19
C ALA A 296 7.88 3.75 2.97
N GLY A 297 7.56 4.78 3.76
CA GLY A 297 6.27 4.92 4.44
C GLY A 297 5.09 4.94 3.46
N ASN A 298 5.24 5.63 2.34
CA ASN A 298 4.20 5.73 1.32
C ASN A 298 3.79 4.40 0.66
N ILE A 299 4.53 3.31 0.87
CA ILE A 299 4.09 1.96 0.45
C ILE A 299 2.83 1.52 1.21
N PHE A 300 2.68 1.97 2.46
CA PHE A 300 1.63 1.52 3.38
C PHE A 300 0.63 2.61 3.74
N VAL A 301 1.09 3.86 3.81
CA VAL A 301 0.28 5.00 4.28
C VAL A 301 0.22 6.10 3.23
N GLY A 302 -0.72 7.02 3.40
CA GLY A 302 -1.02 8.05 2.41
C GLY A 302 0.03 9.17 2.32
N GLN A 303 -0.12 9.98 1.28
CA GLN A 303 0.78 11.11 0.96
C GLN A 303 0.89 12.18 2.05
N THR A 304 -0.08 12.28 2.95
CA THR A 304 -0.07 13.21 4.11
C THR A 304 0.37 12.52 5.39
N GLU A 305 0.24 11.21 5.48
CA GLU A 305 0.57 10.41 6.67
C GLU A 305 2.06 10.03 6.72
N ALA A 306 2.63 9.64 5.58
CA ALA A 306 4.04 9.27 5.52
C ALA A 306 5.00 10.42 5.91
N PRO A 307 4.75 11.70 5.51
CA PRO A 307 5.55 12.83 5.99
C PRO A 307 5.47 13.09 7.50
N LEU A 308 4.44 12.60 8.20
CA LEU A 308 4.39 12.69 9.67
C LEU A 308 5.57 11.98 10.34
N LEU A 309 6.07 10.89 9.73
CA LEU A 309 7.25 10.17 10.23
C LEU A 309 8.51 11.05 10.29
N ILE A 310 8.56 12.06 9.45
CA ILE A 310 9.70 12.98 9.31
C ILE A 310 9.36 14.41 9.70
N ARG A 311 8.21 14.64 10.32
CA ARG A 311 7.71 15.98 10.71
C ARG A 311 8.74 16.86 11.41
N PRO A 312 9.50 16.37 12.42
CA PRO A 312 10.51 17.19 13.12
C PRO A 312 11.62 17.70 12.19
N TYR A 313 11.88 17.01 11.09
CA TYR A 313 12.99 17.26 10.17
C TYR A 313 12.60 18.12 8.97
N LEU A 314 11.30 18.24 8.64
CA LEU A 314 10.79 18.93 7.45
C LEU A 314 11.27 20.36 7.30
N SER A 315 11.46 21.08 8.42
CA SER A 315 11.93 22.47 8.41
C SER A 315 13.39 22.62 7.94
N GLU A 316 14.20 21.56 8.07
CA GLU A 316 15.62 21.57 7.78
C GLU A 316 16.01 20.78 6.51
N MET A 317 15.04 20.13 5.86
CA MET A 317 15.25 19.37 4.63
C MET A 317 15.57 20.28 3.44
N THR A 318 16.35 19.75 2.49
CA THR A 318 16.63 20.43 1.23
C THR A 318 15.39 20.45 0.32
N LYS A 319 15.36 21.35 -0.68
CA LYS A 319 14.26 21.37 -1.66
C LYS A 319 14.19 20.05 -2.46
N SER A 320 15.33 19.42 -2.74
CA SER A 320 15.38 18.14 -3.42
C SER A 320 14.78 17.00 -2.57
N GLU A 321 15.04 17.00 -1.26
CA GLU A 321 14.44 16.05 -0.33
C GLU A 321 12.92 16.25 -0.23
N ILE A 322 12.46 17.51 -0.14
CA ILE A 322 11.02 17.86 -0.14
C ILE A 322 10.36 17.39 -1.45
N HIS A 323 11.02 17.62 -2.59
CA HIS A 323 10.55 17.12 -3.88
C HIS A 323 10.43 15.59 -3.89
N SER A 324 11.38 14.86 -3.29
CA SER A 324 11.33 13.41 -3.16
C SER A 324 10.17 12.94 -2.29
N VAL A 325 9.91 13.60 -1.16
CA VAL A 325 8.77 13.31 -0.27
C VAL A 325 7.45 13.47 -1.00
N MET A 326 7.27 14.59 -1.71
CA MET A 326 6.05 14.83 -2.50
C MET A 326 5.91 13.84 -3.65
N THR A 327 7.00 13.58 -4.40
CA THR A 327 7.00 12.63 -5.51
C THR A 327 6.61 11.22 -5.03
N GLY A 328 7.13 10.77 -3.88
CA GLY A 328 6.76 9.51 -3.27
C GLY A 328 5.26 9.44 -2.97
N GLY A 329 4.72 10.51 -2.38
CA GLY A 329 3.29 10.60 -2.09
C GLY A 329 2.40 10.57 -3.35
N PHE A 330 2.82 11.23 -4.44
CA PHE A 330 2.08 11.20 -5.71
C PHE A 330 2.23 9.88 -6.46
N ALA A 331 3.36 9.19 -6.33
CA ALA A 331 3.64 7.97 -7.08
C ALA A 331 3.03 6.70 -6.48
N THR A 332 2.59 6.73 -5.23
CA THR A 332 2.06 5.57 -4.48
C THR A 332 0.61 5.79 -4.07
N ILE A 333 -0.04 4.74 -3.60
CA ILE A 333 -1.39 4.79 -3.02
C ILE A 333 -1.32 4.51 -1.52
N ALA A 334 -2.27 5.07 -0.76
CA ALA A 334 -2.42 4.70 0.64
C ALA A 334 -3.02 3.30 0.78
N GLY A 335 -2.52 2.53 1.74
CA GLY A 335 -3.08 1.21 2.05
C GLY A 335 -4.57 1.28 2.41
N SER A 336 -5.02 2.37 3.03
CA SER A 336 -6.43 2.60 3.38
C SER A 336 -7.36 2.65 2.18
N VAL A 337 -6.92 3.16 1.03
CA VAL A 337 -7.74 3.22 -0.19
C VAL A 337 -7.60 1.99 -1.09
N LEU A 338 -6.55 1.19 -0.89
CA LEU A 338 -6.31 -0.06 -1.63
C LEU A 338 -7.53 -0.99 -1.54
N GLY A 339 -8.17 -1.05 -0.37
CA GLY A 339 -9.38 -1.83 -0.17
C GLY A 339 -10.57 -1.38 -1.02
N ALA A 340 -10.71 -0.08 -1.26
CA ALA A 340 -11.74 0.44 -2.14
C ALA A 340 -11.52 -0.01 -3.60
N TYR A 341 -10.27 -0.02 -4.08
CA TYR A 341 -9.96 -0.51 -5.44
C TYR A 341 -10.17 -2.02 -5.57
N ILE A 342 -9.84 -2.79 -4.53
CA ILE A 342 -10.12 -4.23 -4.47
C ILE A 342 -11.64 -4.49 -4.52
N SER A 343 -12.46 -3.66 -3.85
CA SER A 343 -13.92 -3.79 -3.88
C SER A 343 -14.52 -3.53 -5.26
N PHE A 344 -13.85 -2.76 -6.14
CA PHE A 344 -14.20 -2.66 -7.55
C PHE A 344 -13.87 -3.93 -8.37
N GLY A 345 -13.17 -4.90 -7.80
CA GLY A 345 -12.72 -6.10 -8.48
C GLY A 345 -11.33 -5.99 -9.12
N ILE A 346 -10.55 -4.97 -8.76
CA ILE A 346 -9.15 -4.86 -9.19
C ILE A 346 -8.30 -5.87 -8.41
N ASN A 347 -7.35 -6.51 -9.09
CA ASN A 347 -6.50 -7.53 -8.50
C ASN A 347 -5.60 -6.96 -7.39
N ALA A 348 -5.74 -7.47 -6.17
CA ALA A 348 -5.02 -7.02 -4.98
C ALA A 348 -3.50 -7.20 -5.11
N SER A 349 -3.04 -8.33 -5.68
CA SER A 349 -1.62 -8.63 -5.87
C SER A 349 -0.95 -7.60 -6.78
N ASN A 350 -1.60 -7.22 -7.87
CA ASN A 350 -1.10 -6.20 -8.80
C ASN A 350 -1.04 -4.81 -8.15
N LEU A 351 -2.03 -4.45 -7.33
CA LEU A 351 -2.04 -3.17 -6.62
C LEU A 351 -0.91 -3.07 -5.58
N ILE A 352 -0.71 -4.12 -4.79
CA ILE A 352 0.37 -4.18 -3.80
C ILE A 352 1.73 -4.16 -4.51
N ALA A 353 1.88 -4.94 -5.59
CA ALA A 353 3.09 -4.97 -6.40
C ALA A 353 3.42 -3.58 -6.98
N ALA A 354 2.42 -2.90 -7.54
CA ALA A 354 2.56 -1.56 -8.09
C ALA A 354 3.05 -0.56 -7.03
N SER A 355 2.49 -0.58 -5.82
CA SER A 355 2.89 0.32 -4.73
C SER A 355 4.32 0.05 -4.26
N VAL A 356 4.69 -1.23 -4.06
CA VAL A 356 6.04 -1.62 -3.61
C VAL A 356 7.10 -1.26 -4.65
N MET A 357 6.82 -1.48 -5.94
CA MET A 357 7.74 -1.16 -7.04
C MET A 357 7.84 0.36 -7.28
N ALA A 358 6.80 1.12 -6.98
CA ALA A 358 6.79 2.57 -7.17
C ALA A 358 7.76 3.31 -6.23
N ALA A 359 7.98 2.84 -5.00
CA ALA A 359 8.79 3.54 -4.00
C ALA A 359 10.25 3.77 -4.43
N PRO A 360 11.05 2.76 -4.81
CA PRO A 360 12.42 2.99 -5.29
C PRO A 360 12.45 3.78 -6.61
N CYS A 361 11.46 3.60 -7.48
CA CYS A 361 11.32 4.34 -8.71
C CYS A 361 11.07 5.84 -8.45
N ALA A 362 10.19 6.17 -7.51
CA ALA A 362 9.86 7.54 -7.14
C ALA A 362 11.10 8.31 -6.65
N LEU A 363 11.91 7.69 -5.79
CA LEU A 363 13.19 8.28 -5.35
C LEU A 363 14.15 8.48 -6.52
N ALA A 364 14.29 7.48 -7.40
CA ALA A 364 15.18 7.55 -8.55
C ALA A 364 14.79 8.68 -9.50
N LEU A 365 13.52 8.75 -9.89
CA LEU A 365 13.00 9.75 -10.80
C LEU A 365 12.90 11.13 -10.16
N SER A 366 12.68 11.22 -8.85
CA SER A 366 12.76 12.49 -8.13
C SER A 366 14.16 13.08 -8.19
N LYS A 367 15.21 12.28 -7.95
CA LYS A 367 16.60 12.74 -8.05
C LYS A 367 17.06 12.97 -9.51
N LEU A 368 16.33 12.42 -10.48
CA LEU A 368 16.51 12.75 -11.90
C LEU A 368 15.89 14.10 -12.23
N SER A 369 14.66 14.34 -11.81
CA SER A 369 13.89 15.57 -12.09
C SER A 369 14.42 16.78 -11.32
N TYR A 370 14.75 16.59 -10.04
CA TYR A 370 15.26 17.62 -9.14
C TYR A 370 16.49 17.11 -8.37
N PRO A 371 17.69 17.17 -8.99
CA PRO A 371 18.93 16.67 -8.39
C PRO A 371 19.30 17.38 -7.09
N GLU A 372 19.98 16.67 -6.20
CA GLU A 372 20.49 17.23 -4.94
C GLU A 372 21.71 18.10 -5.20
N LEU A 373 21.63 19.36 -4.78
CA LEU A 373 22.72 20.33 -4.93
C LEU A 373 23.23 20.83 -3.59
N GLU A 374 22.43 20.66 -2.55
CA GLU A 374 22.72 21.10 -1.20
C GLU A 374 23.25 19.92 -0.39
N GLU A 375 23.99 20.19 0.68
CA GLU A 375 24.38 19.13 1.60
C GLU A 375 23.24 18.82 2.56
N SER A 376 22.68 17.60 2.43
CA SER A 376 21.69 17.10 3.37
C SER A 376 22.28 16.97 4.78
N LYS A 377 21.53 17.43 5.77
CA LYS A 377 21.86 17.26 7.20
C LYS A 377 21.58 15.83 7.67
N PHE A 378 20.80 15.05 6.93
CA PHE A 378 20.25 13.74 7.33
C PHE A 378 20.81 12.61 6.46
N LYS A 379 22.15 12.58 6.27
CA LYS A 379 22.83 11.57 5.43
C LYS A 379 22.76 10.15 6.00
N THR A 380 22.60 10.00 7.34
CA THR A 380 22.58 8.71 8.02
C THR A 380 21.38 8.58 8.95
N GLU A 381 20.98 7.35 9.25
CA GLU A 381 19.90 7.07 10.21
C GLU A 381 20.28 7.38 11.66
N GLU A 382 21.56 7.54 11.94
CA GLU A 382 22.06 7.88 13.28
C GLU A 382 21.56 9.26 13.69
N GLY A 383 20.47 9.28 14.47
CA GLY A 383 19.83 10.52 14.97
C GLY A 383 18.37 10.69 14.54
N ILE A 384 17.85 9.91 13.62
CA ILE A 384 16.41 9.94 13.32
C ILE A 384 15.67 9.19 14.44
N LYS A 385 15.00 9.96 15.29
CA LYS A 385 14.07 9.42 16.29
C LYS A 385 12.67 9.55 15.75
N LEU A 386 12.02 8.43 15.57
CA LEU A 386 10.58 8.42 15.32
C LEU A 386 9.87 8.79 16.62
N ASP A 387 8.92 9.72 16.52
CA ASP A 387 8.09 10.08 17.64
C ASP A 387 7.31 8.84 18.09
N LYS A 388 7.24 8.66 19.40
CA LYS A 388 6.36 7.63 19.95
C LYS A 388 4.93 8.10 19.79
N SER A 389 4.06 7.14 19.58
CA SER A 389 2.62 7.36 19.61
C SER A 389 2.21 8.10 20.90
N GLU A 390 1.38 9.12 20.79
CA GLU A 390 0.88 9.91 21.92
C GLU A 390 -0.21 9.16 22.69
N GLU A 391 -0.80 8.12 22.09
CA GLU A 391 -1.87 7.32 22.69
C GLU A 391 -1.37 6.49 23.87
N GLN A 392 -2.23 6.37 24.88
CA GLN A 392 -1.91 5.67 26.12
C GLN A 392 -2.21 4.17 26.07
N ASN A 393 -3.10 3.75 25.17
CA ASN A 393 -3.52 2.35 25.05
C ASN A 393 -4.01 1.99 23.64
N VAL A 394 -4.12 0.69 23.38
CA VAL A 394 -4.50 0.13 22.07
C VAL A 394 -5.90 0.56 21.63
N LEU A 395 -6.84 0.67 22.57
CA LEU A 395 -8.22 1.05 22.26
C LEU A 395 -8.32 2.53 21.86
N GLU A 396 -7.57 3.38 22.53
CA GLU A 396 -7.44 4.79 22.18
C GLU A 396 -6.82 4.95 20.79
N ALA A 397 -5.73 4.23 20.49
CA ALA A 397 -5.12 4.23 19.17
C ALA A 397 -6.11 3.77 18.08
N ALA A 398 -6.88 2.72 18.33
CA ALA A 398 -7.91 2.24 17.40
C ALA A 398 -9.01 3.29 17.16
N SER A 399 -9.50 3.92 18.24
CA SER A 399 -10.52 4.96 18.18
C SER A 399 -10.05 6.21 17.44
N ASN A 400 -8.83 6.67 17.75
CA ASN A 400 -8.22 7.83 17.11
C ASN A 400 -8.00 7.59 15.61
N GLY A 401 -7.53 6.39 15.23
CA GLY A 401 -7.38 6.02 13.83
C GLY A 401 -8.72 6.00 13.07
N ALA A 402 -9.75 5.45 13.68
CA ALA A 402 -11.10 5.49 13.11
C ALA A 402 -11.60 6.93 12.94
N SER A 403 -11.46 7.76 13.96
CA SER A 403 -11.89 9.16 13.94
C SER A 403 -11.12 10.00 12.92
N ALA A 404 -9.80 9.80 12.81
CA ALA A 404 -8.96 10.49 11.84
C ALA A 404 -9.36 10.20 10.39
N SER A 405 -9.87 9.00 10.11
CA SER A 405 -10.32 8.61 8.76
C SER A 405 -11.55 9.36 8.27
N VAL A 406 -12.37 9.94 9.17
CA VAL A 406 -13.60 10.67 8.82
C VAL A 406 -13.30 11.85 7.88
N GLY A 407 -12.25 12.61 8.16
CA GLY A 407 -11.82 13.71 7.30
C GLY A 407 -11.41 13.24 5.91
N LEU A 408 -10.71 12.12 5.81
CA LEU A 408 -10.31 11.52 4.52
C LEU A 408 -11.53 11.05 3.73
N ILE A 409 -12.46 10.36 4.38
CA ILE A 409 -13.70 9.86 3.76
C ILE A 409 -14.56 11.03 3.26
N ALA A 410 -14.75 12.06 4.08
CA ALA A 410 -15.50 13.25 3.71
C ALA A 410 -14.86 13.93 2.49
N ASN A 411 -13.53 14.10 2.48
CA ASN A 411 -12.80 14.68 1.35
C ASN A 411 -12.96 13.83 0.08
N ILE A 412 -12.87 12.52 0.17
CA ILE A 412 -13.06 11.61 -0.98
C ILE A 412 -14.49 11.77 -1.52
N ALA A 413 -15.51 11.70 -0.66
CA ALA A 413 -16.92 11.78 -1.06
C ALA A 413 -17.26 13.13 -1.71
N VAL A 414 -16.83 14.25 -1.10
CA VAL A 414 -17.09 15.60 -1.62
C VAL A 414 -16.34 15.84 -2.93
N ASN A 415 -15.08 15.41 -3.04
CA ASN A 415 -14.32 15.53 -4.28
C ASN A 415 -14.91 14.69 -5.40
N LEU A 416 -15.32 13.45 -5.14
CA LEU A 416 -16.00 12.61 -6.12
C LEU A 416 -17.28 13.29 -6.63
N LEU A 417 -18.11 13.79 -5.71
CA LEU A 417 -19.36 14.48 -6.06
C LEU A 417 -19.07 15.72 -6.95
N ALA A 418 -18.14 16.57 -6.50
CA ALA A 418 -17.82 17.80 -7.21
C ALA A 418 -17.21 17.55 -8.59
N PHE A 419 -16.20 16.67 -8.67
CA PHE A 419 -15.50 16.42 -9.93
C PHE A 419 -16.34 15.64 -10.93
N LEU A 420 -17.18 14.69 -10.50
CA LEU A 420 -18.11 14.02 -11.40
C LEU A 420 -19.18 14.98 -11.93
N ALA A 421 -19.68 15.90 -11.09
CA ALA A 421 -20.63 16.93 -11.54
C ALA A 421 -19.97 17.89 -12.55
N ILE A 422 -18.74 18.34 -12.29
CA ILE A 422 -17.95 19.17 -13.21
C ILE A 422 -17.72 18.43 -14.52
N LEU A 423 -17.35 17.16 -14.48
CA LEU A 423 -17.14 16.33 -15.67
C LEU A 423 -18.43 16.19 -16.48
N ALA A 424 -19.56 15.95 -15.82
CA ALA A 424 -20.87 15.88 -16.49
C ALA A 424 -21.22 17.21 -17.20
N PHE A 425 -20.98 18.35 -16.53
CA PHE A 425 -21.15 19.67 -17.13
C PHE A 425 -20.22 19.89 -18.33
N LEU A 426 -18.93 19.56 -18.20
CA LEU A 426 -17.95 19.67 -19.29
C LEU A 426 -18.36 18.80 -20.48
N ASN A 427 -18.81 17.56 -20.24
CA ASN A 427 -19.27 16.67 -21.29
C ASN A 427 -20.53 17.19 -22.00
N ALA A 428 -21.48 17.75 -21.25
CA ALA A 428 -22.66 18.38 -21.83
C ALA A 428 -22.28 19.60 -22.69
N ALA A 429 -21.37 20.46 -22.23
CA ALA A 429 -20.89 21.60 -22.99
C ALA A 429 -20.13 21.16 -24.26
N LEU A 430 -19.22 20.18 -24.15
CA LEU A 430 -18.47 19.65 -25.28
C LEU A 430 -19.38 18.97 -26.30
N SER A 431 -20.37 18.20 -25.87
CA SER A 431 -21.37 17.59 -26.72
C SER A 431 -22.21 18.64 -27.47
N TRP A 432 -22.58 19.74 -26.79
CA TRP A 432 -23.26 20.85 -27.40
C TRP A 432 -22.41 21.55 -28.48
N PHE A 433 -21.14 21.84 -28.20
CA PHE A 433 -20.19 22.37 -29.20
C PHE A 433 -19.98 21.38 -30.35
N GLY A 434 -19.79 20.10 -30.03
CA GLY A 434 -19.64 19.04 -31.02
C GLY A 434 -20.87 18.90 -31.92
N GLY A 435 -22.08 19.07 -31.37
CA GLY A 435 -23.33 19.05 -32.13
C GLY A 435 -23.45 20.18 -33.20
N MET A 436 -22.73 21.30 -33.02
CA MET A 436 -22.66 22.38 -34.02
C MET A 436 -21.86 21.99 -35.28
N VAL A 437 -21.03 20.96 -35.19
CA VAL A 437 -20.18 20.43 -36.27
C VAL A 437 -20.52 18.98 -36.60
N ASP A 438 -21.76 18.55 -36.34
CA ASP A 438 -22.28 17.20 -36.54
C ASP A 438 -21.49 16.09 -35.81
N TYR A 439 -20.84 16.44 -34.70
CA TYR A 439 -20.10 15.51 -33.83
C TYR A 439 -20.57 15.57 -32.37
N PRO A 440 -21.83 15.19 -32.05
CA PRO A 440 -22.38 15.30 -30.69
C PRO A 440 -21.74 14.35 -29.67
N GLN A 441 -20.84 13.47 -30.10
CA GLN A 441 -20.14 12.49 -29.27
C GLN A 441 -18.88 13.07 -28.62
N LEU A 442 -18.57 14.36 -28.85
CA LEU A 442 -17.41 15.01 -28.25
C LEU A 442 -17.55 15.03 -26.73
N SER A 443 -16.58 14.47 -26.04
CA SER A 443 -16.53 14.39 -24.58
C SER A 443 -15.10 14.63 -24.09
N PHE A 444 -14.98 14.94 -22.82
CA PHE A 444 -13.68 15.07 -22.18
C PHE A 444 -12.85 13.79 -22.30
N GLN A 445 -13.50 12.64 -22.13
CA GLN A 445 -12.88 11.33 -22.28
C GLN A 445 -12.34 11.11 -23.69
N ASN A 446 -13.11 11.50 -24.73
CA ASN A 446 -12.64 11.44 -26.12
C ASN A 446 -11.41 12.32 -26.34
N ILE A 447 -11.39 13.52 -25.80
CA ILE A 447 -10.22 14.42 -25.90
C ILE A 447 -9.01 13.76 -25.24
N CYS A 448 -9.17 13.25 -24.01
CA CYS A 448 -8.11 12.55 -23.30
C CYS A 448 -7.63 11.31 -24.03
N SER A 449 -8.54 10.54 -24.67
CA SER A 449 -8.18 9.34 -25.41
C SER A 449 -7.21 9.64 -26.57
N TYR A 450 -7.36 10.77 -27.25
CA TYR A 450 -6.43 11.17 -28.32
C TYR A 450 -5.14 11.79 -27.77
N ILE A 451 -5.19 12.62 -26.73
CA ILE A 451 -4.00 13.28 -26.16
C ILE A 451 -3.05 12.27 -25.52
N PHE A 452 -3.57 11.34 -24.73
CA PHE A 452 -2.77 10.36 -23.99
C PHE A 452 -2.56 9.05 -24.75
N MET A 453 -3.18 8.85 -25.92
CA MET A 453 -3.02 7.64 -26.73
C MET A 453 -1.52 7.32 -27.04
N PRO A 454 -0.67 8.28 -27.44
CA PRO A 454 0.74 7.97 -27.66
C PRO A 454 1.44 7.45 -26.39
N ILE A 455 1.07 7.98 -25.22
CA ILE A 455 1.59 7.54 -23.93
C ILE A 455 1.11 6.12 -23.61
N ALA A 456 -0.16 5.85 -23.81
CA ALA A 456 -0.75 4.51 -23.60
C ALA A 456 -0.06 3.47 -24.51
N PHE A 457 0.16 3.81 -25.77
CA PHE A 457 0.83 2.94 -26.72
C PHE A 457 2.29 2.64 -26.33
N ILE A 458 3.08 3.66 -26.00
CA ILE A 458 4.48 3.44 -25.57
C ILE A 458 4.61 2.68 -24.26
N MET A 459 3.59 2.69 -23.39
CA MET A 459 3.57 1.81 -22.22
C MET A 459 3.40 0.33 -22.59
N GLY A 460 3.00 0.03 -23.83
CA GLY A 460 2.86 -1.32 -24.36
C GLY A 460 1.43 -1.83 -24.41
N ALA A 461 0.43 -0.95 -24.34
CA ALA A 461 -0.94 -1.29 -24.70
C ALA A 461 -1.03 -1.52 -26.21
N GLU A 462 -1.87 -2.45 -26.65
CA GLU A 462 -2.16 -2.65 -28.06
C GLU A 462 -2.81 -1.39 -28.67
N TRP A 463 -2.63 -1.19 -29.97
CA TRP A 463 -3.12 0.01 -30.64
C TRP A 463 -4.61 0.28 -30.36
N ASN A 464 -5.44 -0.75 -30.46
CA ASN A 464 -6.88 -0.63 -30.23
C ASN A 464 -7.24 -0.40 -28.77
N ASP A 465 -6.44 -0.92 -27.82
CA ASP A 465 -6.61 -0.70 -26.38
C ASP A 465 -6.13 0.68 -25.94
N SER A 466 -5.19 1.25 -26.68
CA SER A 466 -4.51 2.50 -26.29
C SER A 466 -5.46 3.67 -26.12
N PHE A 467 -6.57 3.71 -26.84
CA PHE A 467 -7.58 4.76 -26.69
C PHE A 467 -8.32 4.68 -25.34
N LEU A 468 -8.73 3.47 -24.92
CA LEU A 468 -9.39 3.27 -23.64
C LEU A 468 -8.41 3.43 -22.47
N VAL A 469 -7.17 2.95 -22.62
CA VAL A 469 -6.12 3.17 -21.62
C VAL A 469 -5.78 4.66 -21.48
N ALA A 470 -5.74 5.40 -22.59
CA ALA A 470 -5.53 6.85 -22.59
C ALA A 470 -6.66 7.61 -21.88
N GLU A 471 -7.90 7.18 -22.07
CA GLU A 471 -9.06 7.71 -21.34
C GLU A 471 -8.91 7.52 -19.82
N LEU A 472 -8.48 6.33 -19.39
CA LEU A 472 -8.23 6.04 -17.99
C LEU A 472 -7.10 6.93 -17.40
N ILE A 473 -6.02 7.12 -18.16
CA ILE A 473 -4.90 7.99 -17.74
C ILE A 473 -5.35 9.44 -17.60
N GLY A 474 -6.12 9.95 -18.57
CA GLY A 474 -6.69 11.29 -18.52
C GLY A 474 -7.65 11.45 -17.35
N THR A 475 -8.54 10.50 -17.13
CA THR A 475 -9.46 10.48 -15.99
C THR A 475 -8.69 10.52 -14.67
N LYS A 476 -7.63 9.70 -14.50
CA LYS A 476 -6.78 9.75 -13.32
C LYS A 476 -6.18 11.13 -13.09
N LEU A 477 -5.56 11.71 -14.11
CA LEU A 477 -4.79 12.95 -13.98
C LEU A 477 -5.66 14.15 -13.63
N PHE A 478 -6.81 14.29 -14.30
CA PHE A 478 -7.69 15.45 -14.17
C PHE A 478 -8.73 15.31 -13.07
N LEU A 479 -9.22 14.09 -12.83
CA LEU A 479 -10.18 13.81 -11.78
C LEU A 479 -9.47 13.15 -10.59
N ASN A 480 -9.45 11.83 -10.58
CA ASN A 480 -8.71 11.03 -9.61
C ASN A 480 -8.65 9.55 -10.06
N GLU A 481 -7.87 8.78 -9.34
CA GLU A 481 -7.69 7.34 -9.59
C GLU A 481 -8.92 6.50 -9.22
N PHE A 482 -9.80 6.95 -8.31
CA PHE A 482 -11.02 6.21 -7.96
C PHE A 482 -11.93 6.03 -9.16
N VAL A 483 -12.23 7.14 -9.87
CA VAL A 483 -13.06 7.10 -11.07
C VAL A 483 -12.39 6.28 -12.18
N ALA A 484 -11.06 6.42 -12.32
CA ALA A 484 -10.32 5.66 -13.32
C ALA A 484 -10.34 4.15 -13.04
N TYR A 485 -10.18 3.71 -11.78
CA TYR A 485 -10.31 2.31 -11.41
C TYR A 485 -11.73 1.77 -11.54
N GLN A 486 -12.74 2.58 -11.28
CA GLN A 486 -14.13 2.21 -11.52
C GLN A 486 -14.36 1.91 -13.01
N HIS A 487 -13.92 2.78 -13.92
CA HIS A 487 -14.01 2.53 -15.37
C HIS A 487 -13.19 1.30 -15.79
N LEU A 488 -12.00 1.10 -15.21
CA LEU A 488 -11.21 -0.11 -15.47
C LEU A 488 -11.96 -1.38 -15.06
N ALA A 489 -12.64 -1.34 -13.91
CA ALA A 489 -13.49 -2.45 -13.43
C ALA A 489 -14.68 -2.71 -14.34
N GLU A 490 -15.29 -1.65 -14.91
CA GLU A 490 -16.37 -1.79 -15.91
C GLU A 490 -15.87 -2.49 -17.17
N TYR A 491 -14.69 -2.13 -17.69
CA TYR A 491 -14.09 -2.81 -18.85
C TYR A 491 -13.81 -4.28 -18.55
N LYS A 492 -13.26 -4.59 -17.37
CA LYS A 492 -13.07 -5.96 -16.92
C LYS A 492 -14.37 -6.74 -16.83
N THR A 493 -15.40 -6.16 -16.24
CA THR A 493 -16.72 -6.80 -16.09
C THR A 493 -17.37 -7.07 -17.45
N LYS A 494 -17.30 -6.14 -18.40
CA LYS A 494 -17.78 -6.33 -19.77
C LYS A 494 -17.05 -7.48 -20.46
N ARG A 495 -15.72 -7.57 -20.31
CA ARG A 495 -14.94 -8.68 -20.87
C ARG A 495 -15.36 -10.03 -20.28
N LEU A 496 -15.48 -10.11 -18.94
CA LEU A 496 -15.89 -11.35 -18.25
C LEU A 496 -17.34 -11.74 -18.57
N ALA A 497 -18.21 -10.76 -18.83
CA ALA A 497 -19.59 -11.00 -19.26
C ALA A 497 -19.72 -11.44 -20.73
N GLY A 498 -18.61 -11.52 -21.49
CA GLY A 498 -18.61 -11.92 -22.89
C GLY A 498 -19.29 -10.90 -23.83
N VAL A 499 -19.26 -9.60 -23.44
CA VAL A 499 -19.75 -8.52 -24.32
C VAL A 499 -18.90 -8.49 -25.59
N PRO A 500 -19.47 -8.29 -26.79
CA PRO A 500 -18.68 -8.13 -28.01
C PRO A 500 -17.61 -7.05 -27.86
N GLU A 501 -16.44 -7.30 -28.41
CA GLU A 501 -15.28 -6.38 -28.27
C GLU A 501 -15.57 -5.02 -28.89
N PHE A 502 -16.31 -5.00 -30.01
CA PHE A 502 -16.74 -3.78 -30.70
C PHE A 502 -18.27 -3.74 -30.82
N ILE A 503 -18.87 -2.62 -30.43
CA ILE A 503 -20.27 -2.28 -30.63
C ILE A 503 -20.30 -0.92 -31.33
N ASP A 504 -20.95 -0.83 -32.48
CA ASP A 504 -21.04 0.38 -33.32
C ASP A 504 -19.66 1.05 -33.57
N GLY A 505 -18.64 0.21 -33.82
CA GLY A 505 -17.26 0.66 -34.05
C GLY A 505 -16.49 1.14 -32.80
N ARG A 506 -17.10 1.03 -31.62
CA ARG A 506 -16.47 1.41 -30.33
C ARG A 506 -16.06 0.17 -29.57
N LYS A 507 -14.80 0.17 -29.12
CA LYS A 507 -14.27 -0.88 -28.27
C LYS A 507 -14.91 -0.82 -26.88
N GLN A 508 -15.34 -1.97 -26.34
CA GLN A 508 -16.11 -2.06 -25.10
C GLN A 508 -15.26 -2.47 -23.89
N TRP A 509 -14.14 -3.12 -24.11
CA TRP A 509 -13.27 -3.63 -23.06
C TRP A 509 -11.81 -3.71 -23.54
N ILE A 510 -10.88 -3.88 -22.63
CA ILE A 510 -9.45 -3.95 -22.89
C ILE A 510 -8.90 -5.36 -22.63
N SER A 511 -7.80 -5.71 -23.30
CA SER A 511 -7.08 -6.97 -23.14
C SER A 511 -6.53 -7.14 -21.72
N LEU A 512 -6.22 -8.37 -21.32
CA LEU A 512 -5.62 -8.66 -20.00
C LEU A 512 -4.27 -7.94 -19.80
N ARG A 513 -3.49 -7.81 -20.89
CA ARG A 513 -2.24 -7.04 -20.90
C ARG A 513 -2.51 -5.56 -20.61
N ALA A 514 -3.46 -4.97 -21.32
CA ALA A 514 -3.83 -3.57 -21.14
C ALA A 514 -4.46 -3.31 -19.75
N GLU A 515 -5.24 -4.26 -19.20
CA GLU A 515 -5.76 -4.21 -17.83
C GLU A 515 -4.60 -4.16 -16.82
N THR A 516 -3.61 -5.05 -16.97
CA THR A 516 -2.44 -5.07 -16.08
C THR A 516 -1.67 -3.77 -16.17
N ILE A 517 -1.29 -3.33 -17.36
CA ILE A 517 -0.57 -2.06 -17.59
C ILE A 517 -1.35 -0.88 -16.98
N SER A 518 -2.68 -0.82 -17.20
CA SER A 518 -3.53 0.22 -16.64
C SER A 518 -3.56 0.17 -15.12
N THR A 519 -3.62 -1.02 -14.50
CA THR A 519 -3.60 -1.16 -13.05
C THR A 519 -2.35 -0.52 -12.44
N TYR A 520 -1.18 -0.73 -13.04
CA TYR A 520 0.07 -0.11 -12.59
C TYR A 520 0.12 1.39 -12.91
N ALA A 521 -0.36 1.81 -14.08
CA ALA A 521 -0.39 3.22 -14.47
C ALA A 521 -1.32 4.06 -13.57
N LEU A 522 -2.44 3.49 -13.14
CA LEU A 522 -3.40 4.14 -12.28
C LEU A 522 -2.97 4.16 -10.80
N CYS A 523 -2.03 3.30 -10.39
CA CYS A 523 -1.52 3.25 -9.03
C CYS A 523 -0.73 4.53 -8.71
N GLY A 524 -1.28 5.36 -7.81
CA GLY A 524 -0.67 6.60 -7.34
C GLY A 524 -1.63 7.80 -7.36
N PHE A 525 -1.42 8.69 -6.41
CA PHE A 525 -2.21 9.92 -6.22
C PHE A 525 -1.79 11.09 -7.12
N ALA A 526 -1.15 10.83 -8.25
CA ALA A 526 -0.71 11.87 -9.18
C ALA A 526 -1.90 12.43 -9.97
N ASN A 527 -2.66 13.32 -9.35
CA ASN A 527 -3.77 14.08 -9.94
C ASN A 527 -3.78 15.52 -9.43
N PHE A 528 -4.48 16.42 -10.13
CA PHE A 528 -4.49 17.85 -9.78
C PHE A 528 -5.13 18.12 -8.41
N SER A 529 -6.11 17.35 -7.97
CA SER A 529 -6.74 17.53 -6.65
C SER A 529 -5.76 17.22 -5.51
N SER A 530 -4.85 16.27 -5.71
CA SER A 530 -3.85 15.88 -4.72
C SER A 530 -2.81 16.98 -4.43
N ILE A 531 -2.65 17.97 -5.32
CA ILE A 531 -1.79 19.14 -5.07
C ILE A 531 -2.25 19.86 -3.79
N GLY A 532 -3.55 20.14 -3.70
CA GLY A 532 -4.12 20.82 -2.54
C GLY A 532 -3.96 20.02 -1.24
N ILE A 533 -4.14 18.70 -1.31
CA ILE A 533 -3.99 17.79 -0.18
C ILE A 533 -2.53 17.79 0.32
N THR A 534 -1.58 17.64 -0.60
CA THR A 534 -0.14 17.61 -0.27
C THR A 534 0.34 18.96 0.29
N LEU A 535 -0.03 20.06 -0.36
CA LEU A 535 0.34 21.40 0.11
C LEU A 535 -0.28 21.72 1.47
N GLY A 536 -1.56 21.38 1.67
CA GLY A 536 -2.25 21.55 2.94
C GLY A 536 -1.56 20.78 4.07
N GLY A 537 -1.31 19.48 3.85
CA GLY A 537 -0.68 18.60 4.82
C GLY A 537 0.74 19.06 5.20
N LEU A 538 1.61 19.26 4.23
CA LEU A 538 2.99 19.68 4.48
C LEU A 538 3.08 21.10 5.07
N SER A 539 2.22 22.03 4.63
CA SER A 539 2.18 23.38 5.19
C SER A 539 1.70 23.43 6.64
N ALA A 540 0.82 22.49 7.03
CA ALA A 540 0.42 22.33 8.43
C ALA A 540 1.54 21.79 9.31
N MET A 541 2.40 20.91 8.77
CA MET A 541 3.55 20.34 9.48
C MET A 541 4.74 21.29 9.59
N ALA A 542 5.02 22.08 8.54
CA ALA A 542 6.13 23.04 8.48
C ALA A 542 5.70 24.34 7.81
N PRO A 543 4.98 25.24 8.52
CA PRO A 543 4.42 26.49 7.97
C PRO A 543 5.48 27.44 7.41
N ASN A 544 6.70 27.40 7.96
CA ASN A 544 7.85 28.22 7.53
C ASN A 544 8.39 27.84 6.14
N ARG A 545 8.03 26.66 5.60
CA ARG A 545 8.50 26.16 4.29
C ARG A 545 7.41 26.17 3.20
N LYS A 546 6.27 26.81 3.45
CA LYS A 546 5.12 26.83 2.53
C LYS A 546 5.48 27.28 1.11
N ASN A 547 6.37 28.26 0.97
CA ASN A 547 6.80 28.77 -0.34
C ASN A 547 7.62 27.71 -1.10
N ASP A 548 8.51 27.00 -0.42
CA ASP A 548 9.30 25.93 -1.03
C ASP A 548 8.40 24.78 -1.49
N PHE A 549 7.39 24.43 -0.70
CA PHE A 549 6.40 23.42 -1.08
C PHE A 549 5.64 23.83 -2.35
N ALA A 550 5.18 25.08 -2.43
CA ALA A 550 4.47 25.58 -3.61
C ALA A 550 5.36 25.62 -4.86
N GLU A 551 6.66 25.91 -4.71
CA GLU A 551 7.62 25.95 -5.82
C GLU A 551 7.83 24.56 -6.46
N VAL A 552 7.93 23.51 -5.64
CA VAL A 552 8.32 22.17 -6.14
C VAL A 552 7.13 21.27 -6.44
N VAL A 553 5.91 21.55 -5.95
CA VAL A 553 4.77 20.63 -5.99
C VAL A 553 4.35 20.23 -7.41
N ILE A 554 4.30 21.15 -8.37
CA ILE A 554 3.91 20.84 -9.75
C ILE A 554 4.92 19.90 -10.40
N ARG A 555 6.21 20.14 -10.17
CA ARG A 555 7.26 19.27 -10.66
C ARG A 555 7.20 17.90 -10.02
N ALA A 556 6.96 17.83 -8.70
CA ALA A 556 6.78 16.59 -7.98
C ALA A 556 5.56 15.80 -8.47
N LEU A 557 4.45 16.48 -8.78
CA LEU A 557 3.27 15.85 -9.39
C LEU A 557 3.61 15.21 -10.74
N ILE A 558 4.26 15.96 -11.63
CA ILE A 558 4.66 15.45 -12.96
C ILE A 558 5.61 14.26 -12.79
N THR A 559 6.58 14.37 -11.87
CA THR A 559 7.53 13.27 -11.61
C THR A 559 6.82 12.05 -11.04
N GLY A 560 5.86 12.21 -10.12
CA GLY A 560 5.02 11.13 -9.58
C GLY A 560 4.14 10.49 -10.65
N PHE A 561 3.56 11.29 -11.54
CA PHE A 561 2.80 10.80 -12.70
C PHE A 561 3.68 9.97 -13.63
N VAL A 562 4.86 10.49 -14.02
CA VAL A 562 5.82 9.73 -14.85
C VAL A 562 6.29 8.46 -14.13
N THR A 563 6.44 8.48 -12.81
CA THR A 563 6.79 7.29 -12.03
C THR A 563 5.75 6.18 -12.18
N SER A 564 4.45 6.49 -12.13
CA SER A 564 3.42 5.49 -12.35
C SER A 564 3.39 4.97 -13.80
N LEU A 565 3.70 5.80 -14.80
CA LEU A 565 3.83 5.36 -16.19
C LEU A 565 5.06 4.46 -16.39
N VAL A 566 6.20 4.80 -15.78
CA VAL A 566 7.42 3.96 -15.78
C VAL A 566 7.14 2.62 -15.12
N ASN A 567 6.40 2.61 -14.02
CA ASN A 567 5.98 1.40 -13.33
C ASN A 567 5.10 0.51 -14.24
N ALA A 568 4.19 1.12 -14.98
CA ALA A 568 3.37 0.44 -15.98
C ALA A 568 4.21 -0.12 -17.15
N CYS A 569 5.22 0.61 -17.62
CA CYS A 569 6.17 0.11 -18.62
C CYS A 569 6.91 -1.14 -18.12
N VAL A 570 7.40 -1.13 -16.88
CA VAL A 570 8.06 -2.30 -16.28
C VAL A 570 7.09 -3.48 -16.18
N ALA A 571 5.84 -3.25 -15.77
CA ALA A 571 4.81 -4.29 -15.77
C ALA A 571 4.55 -4.82 -17.19
N GLY A 572 4.50 -3.96 -18.21
CA GLY A 572 4.34 -4.35 -19.60
C GLY A 572 5.51 -5.17 -20.18
N ILE A 573 6.76 -4.84 -19.79
CA ILE A 573 7.96 -5.62 -20.13
C ILE A 573 7.90 -7.02 -19.50
N LEU A 574 7.47 -7.09 -18.25
CA LEU A 574 7.47 -8.31 -17.47
C LEU A 574 6.21 -9.16 -17.67
N PHE A 575 5.18 -8.59 -18.30
CA PHE A 575 3.91 -9.27 -18.51
C PHE A 575 4.08 -10.59 -19.25
N VAL A 576 3.52 -11.63 -18.69
CA VAL A 576 3.34 -12.93 -19.34
C VAL A 576 1.84 -13.19 -19.36
N PRO A 577 1.21 -13.32 -20.55
CA PRO A 577 -0.14 -13.85 -20.59
C PRO A 577 -0.08 -15.23 -19.94
N ARG A 578 -0.64 -15.34 -18.76
CA ARG A 578 -0.98 -16.63 -18.22
C ARG A 578 -2.25 -16.99 -18.94
N GLU A 579 -2.24 -18.09 -19.65
CA GLU A 579 -3.48 -18.72 -20.02
C GLU A 579 -4.21 -18.85 -18.68
N THR A 580 -5.20 -17.99 -18.43
CA THR A 580 -6.24 -18.30 -17.47
C THR A 580 -6.76 -19.61 -17.99
N LEU A 581 -6.46 -20.68 -17.27
CA LEU A 581 -6.92 -21.99 -17.64
C LEU A 581 -8.42 -21.80 -17.79
N ASP A 582 -8.92 -21.87 -19.03
CA ASP A 582 -10.35 -21.84 -19.23
C ASP A 582 -10.88 -23.13 -18.64
N CYS A 583 -11.19 -23.04 -17.34
CA CYS A 583 -11.60 -24.18 -16.57
C CYS A 583 -12.84 -24.86 -17.15
N ILE A 584 -13.70 -24.12 -17.84
CA ILE A 584 -14.87 -24.68 -18.52
C ILE A 584 -14.42 -25.56 -19.70
N SER A 585 -13.57 -25.03 -20.57
CA SER A 585 -12.99 -25.76 -21.70
C SER A 585 -12.11 -26.91 -21.22
N TYR A 586 -11.31 -26.68 -20.19
CA TYR A 586 -10.41 -27.70 -19.61
C TYR A 586 -11.19 -28.86 -19.01
N LEU A 587 -12.22 -28.62 -18.16
CA LEU A 587 -13.04 -29.67 -17.57
C LEU A 587 -13.89 -30.39 -18.63
N ASN A 588 -14.27 -29.71 -19.70
CA ASN A 588 -15.00 -30.32 -20.82
C ASN A 588 -14.13 -31.28 -21.64
N SER A 589 -12.83 -31.00 -21.77
CA SER A 589 -11.86 -31.82 -22.52
C SER A 589 -11.09 -32.81 -21.65
N SER A 590 -11.13 -32.68 -20.32
CA SER A 590 -10.34 -33.52 -19.41
C SER A 590 -11.03 -34.86 -19.09
N SER A 591 -10.23 -35.90 -19.11
CA SER A 591 -10.65 -37.23 -18.70
C SER A 591 -10.47 -37.40 -17.20
N PHE A 592 -10.95 -36.70 -16.31
CA PHE A 592 -10.90 -36.79 -14.82
C PHE A 592 -10.08 -37.99 -14.22
N ASN A 593 -9.03 -38.44 -14.92
CA ASN A 593 -8.22 -39.64 -14.62
C ASN A 593 -6.82 -39.24 -14.14
N GLY A 594 -6.73 -38.45 -13.07
CA GLY A 594 -5.45 -38.11 -12.50
C GLY A 594 -5.44 -36.81 -11.72
N THR A 595 -4.45 -36.61 -10.89
CA THR A 595 -4.24 -35.40 -10.07
C THR A 595 -3.29 -34.43 -10.79
N SER A 596 -3.73 -33.82 -11.90
CA SER A 596 -2.94 -32.70 -12.47
C SER A 596 -3.23 -31.40 -11.69
N ALA A 597 -2.22 -30.55 -11.51
CA ALA A 597 -2.38 -29.27 -10.83
C ALA A 597 -3.47 -28.39 -11.49
N ASN A 598 -3.59 -28.44 -12.81
CA ASN A 598 -4.61 -27.72 -13.55
C ASN A 598 -6.03 -28.24 -13.26
N LEU A 599 -6.20 -29.56 -13.13
CA LEU A 599 -7.48 -30.16 -12.77
C LEU A 599 -7.87 -29.77 -11.33
N GLN A 600 -6.91 -29.79 -10.43
CA GLN A 600 -7.12 -29.37 -9.04
C GLN A 600 -7.55 -27.92 -8.96
N ASN A 601 -6.87 -27.00 -9.67
CA ASN A 601 -7.20 -25.58 -9.71
C ASN A 601 -8.60 -25.34 -10.29
N CYS A 602 -8.98 -26.04 -11.38
CA CYS A 602 -10.29 -25.88 -11.97
C CYS A 602 -11.41 -26.49 -11.13
N CYS A 603 -11.16 -27.61 -10.43
CA CYS A 603 -12.11 -28.16 -9.48
C CYS A 603 -12.27 -27.22 -8.27
N GLN A 604 -11.18 -26.59 -7.79
CA GLN A 604 -11.25 -25.62 -6.72
C GLN A 604 -12.06 -24.37 -7.11
N ASP A 605 -11.82 -23.81 -8.31
CA ASP A 605 -12.59 -22.68 -8.84
C ASP A 605 -14.09 -22.99 -8.94
N LEU A 606 -14.41 -24.23 -9.33
CA LEU A 606 -15.79 -24.69 -9.36
C LEU A 606 -16.39 -24.84 -7.95
N PHE A 607 -15.64 -25.35 -6.98
CA PHE A 607 -16.09 -25.48 -5.58
C PHE A 607 -16.31 -24.12 -4.93
N ASP A 608 -15.44 -23.14 -5.21
CA ASP A 608 -15.54 -21.78 -4.67
C ASP A 608 -16.75 -21.03 -5.24
N SER A 609 -17.29 -21.48 -6.39
CA SER A 609 -18.50 -20.92 -7.01
C SER A 609 -19.82 -21.51 -6.46
N VAL A 610 -19.75 -22.50 -5.57
CA VAL A 610 -20.93 -23.18 -5.01
C VAL A 610 -21.56 -22.34 -3.91
N VAL A 611 -22.83 -21.98 -4.09
CA VAL A 611 -23.66 -21.34 -3.07
C VAL A 611 -24.72 -22.32 -2.60
N SER A 612 -24.67 -22.66 -1.32
CA SER A 612 -25.68 -23.53 -0.69
C SER A 612 -26.94 -22.70 -0.34
N THR A 613 -28.01 -22.91 -1.07
CA THR A 613 -29.31 -22.36 -0.72
C THR A 613 -29.99 -23.29 0.28
N GLY A 614 -30.71 -22.75 1.29
CA GLY A 614 -31.25 -23.48 2.45
C GLY A 614 -32.15 -24.72 2.17
N ASN A 615 -32.38 -25.09 0.91
CA ASN A 615 -33.12 -26.27 0.44
C ASN A 615 -32.24 -27.39 -0.12
N GLN A 616 -30.95 -27.46 0.24
CA GLN A 616 -29.99 -28.45 -0.31
C GLN A 616 -29.79 -28.41 -1.84
N THR A 617 -30.28 -27.37 -2.52
CA THR A 617 -30.03 -27.19 -3.96
C THR A 617 -28.71 -26.47 -4.16
N ILE A 618 -27.83 -27.05 -5.00
CA ILE A 618 -26.56 -26.46 -5.39
C ILE A 618 -26.83 -25.44 -6.48
N VAL A 619 -26.44 -24.19 -6.25
CA VAL A 619 -26.43 -23.13 -7.24
C VAL A 619 -24.98 -22.67 -7.42
N PHE A 620 -24.57 -22.46 -8.67
CA PHE A 620 -23.24 -21.97 -9.02
C PHE A 620 -23.30 -20.48 -9.30
N GLU A 621 -22.27 -19.74 -8.89
CA GLU A 621 -22.10 -18.32 -9.20
C GLU A 621 -21.01 -18.08 -10.24
N GLY A 622 -20.92 -16.83 -10.73
CA GLY A 622 -19.88 -16.41 -11.67
C GLY A 622 -19.97 -17.09 -13.03
N GLN A 623 -18.82 -17.53 -13.57
CA GLN A 623 -18.74 -18.17 -14.89
C GLN A 623 -19.50 -19.49 -14.96
N TRP A 624 -19.66 -20.18 -13.84
CA TRP A 624 -20.31 -21.50 -13.75
C TRP A 624 -21.84 -21.44 -13.77
N LEU A 625 -22.45 -20.28 -13.53
CA LEU A 625 -23.92 -20.08 -13.51
C LEU A 625 -24.59 -20.44 -14.84
N LYS A 626 -23.93 -20.14 -15.96
CA LYS A 626 -24.49 -20.32 -17.32
C LYS A 626 -24.05 -21.61 -18.01
N VAL A 627 -23.25 -22.45 -17.33
CA VAL A 627 -22.72 -23.70 -17.91
C VAL A 627 -23.64 -24.85 -17.57
N ASN A 628 -24.33 -25.39 -18.58
CA ASN A 628 -25.27 -26.48 -18.39
C ASN A 628 -24.67 -27.77 -17.77
N GLN A 629 -23.33 -27.91 -17.80
CA GLN A 629 -22.60 -29.06 -17.30
C GLN A 629 -21.94 -28.84 -15.94
N SER A 630 -22.10 -27.67 -15.31
CA SER A 630 -21.45 -27.33 -14.01
C SER A 630 -21.72 -28.39 -12.94
N TYR A 631 -22.94 -28.91 -12.88
CA TYR A 631 -23.29 -29.97 -11.93
C TYR A 631 -22.55 -31.28 -12.22
N SER A 632 -22.40 -31.67 -13.49
CA SER A 632 -21.64 -32.85 -13.90
C SER A 632 -20.16 -32.72 -13.57
N PHE A 633 -19.58 -31.55 -13.83
CA PHE A 633 -18.19 -31.25 -13.46
C PHE A 633 -18.00 -31.28 -11.94
N PHE A 634 -18.93 -30.70 -11.19
CA PHE A 634 -18.93 -30.74 -9.73
C PHE A 634 -18.93 -32.18 -9.21
N GLN A 635 -19.79 -33.06 -9.71
CA GLN A 635 -19.81 -34.47 -9.35
C GLN A 635 -18.49 -35.18 -9.65
N ASN A 636 -17.88 -34.89 -10.80
CA ASN A 636 -16.63 -35.52 -11.19
C ASN A 636 -15.44 -34.99 -10.34
N CYS A 637 -15.43 -33.70 -10.02
CA CYS A 637 -14.47 -33.12 -9.10
C CYS A 637 -14.61 -33.69 -7.66
N CYS A 638 -15.84 -33.87 -7.17
CA CYS A 638 -16.07 -34.45 -5.85
C CYS A 638 -15.67 -35.94 -5.78
N LYS A 639 -15.75 -36.69 -6.87
CA LYS A 639 -15.22 -38.07 -6.90
C LYS A 639 -13.69 -38.12 -6.73
N LEU A 640 -12.98 -37.08 -7.21
CA LEU A 640 -11.51 -36.99 -7.09
C LEU A 640 -11.06 -36.39 -5.77
N TYR A 641 -11.82 -35.42 -5.26
CA TYR A 641 -11.47 -34.58 -4.10
C TYR A 641 -12.55 -34.65 -3.01
N ASN A 642 -12.93 -35.80 -2.57
CA ASN A 642 -14.04 -36.11 -1.65
C ASN A 642 -13.88 -35.50 -0.23
N ASN A 643 -12.72 -34.96 0.13
CA ASN A 643 -12.45 -34.36 1.45
C ASN A 643 -12.79 -32.88 1.60
N ILE A 644 -13.27 -32.21 0.55
CA ILE A 644 -13.57 -30.78 0.54
C ILE A 644 -15.02 -30.54 1.01
N GLU A 645 -15.26 -29.45 1.78
CA GLU A 645 -16.55 -29.19 2.43
C GLU A 645 -17.78 -29.21 1.51
N PRO A 646 -17.76 -28.60 0.29
CA PRO A 646 -18.92 -28.68 -0.58
C PRO A 646 -19.29 -30.11 -1.01
N CYS A 647 -18.30 -31.01 -1.12
CA CYS A 647 -18.55 -32.40 -1.47
C CYS A 647 -19.13 -33.22 -0.32
N LYS A 648 -18.71 -32.97 0.93
CA LYS A 648 -19.22 -33.67 2.13
C LYS A 648 -20.67 -33.34 2.46
N GLN A 649 -21.16 -32.20 2.04
CA GLN A 649 -22.54 -31.78 2.31
C GLN A 649 -23.54 -32.34 1.31
N HIS A 650 -23.07 -32.77 0.13
CA HIS A 650 -23.94 -33.12 -0.99
C HIS A 650 -23.72 -34.54 -1.54
N PHE A 651 -22.67 -35.23 -1.08
CA PHE A 651 -22.35 -36.65 -1.34
C PHE A 651 -21.88 -37.33 -0.06
#